data_2e288aeb956417294955803ad8cbaf26
#
_entry.id   2e288aeb956417294955803ad8cbaf26
#
_cell.length_a   1.000
_cell.length_b   1.000
_cell.length_c   1.000
_cell.angle_alpha   90.00
_cell.angle_beta   90.00
_cell.angle_gamma   90.00
#
_symmetry.space_group_name_H-M   'P 1'
#
loop_
_entity.id
_entity.type
_entity.pdbx_description
1 polymer ?
#
loop_
_entity_poly.entity_id
_entity_poly.type
_entity_poly.pdbx_seq_one_letter_code
_entity_poly.pdbx_strand_id
1 'polypeptide(L)'
;MNAEIKTNVIKRNGEEVAFDLEKIINAIKGANKDVDKLHRMNEYQIMAVADNVAKKIEESTHAVNVEDIQDMVETGIMELRGYEVAQKYVRYRYKRELMRKTNTTDNGILALLEHMNEEVNQENSNKNPVINSTQRDYMAGEVSKDLSKRVLLPEEVVRAHEAGIIHFHDSDYFAQKEHNCDLINLQDMLQNGTVISETMIEKPHSFFTACNVTTQIVAQVASNQYGGQSFTLAHLAPFVDISRKKIRRNVIAEREECGEALDETIINKVTERRLREEVKSGIQTIQYQLITLMTCNGQAPFVTMFMYLDEVEEGRTRDDLAMIIEEVMIQRMQGVKNEKGVWITPAFPKLIYVLDEDNITEDSKYWHLTELAAKCTAKRMVPDYISAKIMKEMKNGEVYPCMGCRSFLTVEDSQRNPDGSHKFYGRFNQGVVTINLVDVACSSEGDMEKFWKILDERLELCHRALRCRHERLLGTVSDVAPILWQNGALARLKKGETIDKLLFNGYSTISLGYAGLYEMCVRMLGKSHTDPAARPFAMQVMQKLNDKCEEWKKAENISYSVYGTPMESTTYKFAKCLQKRFGIIKGVTDKNYITNSYHVHVSEKIDAFKKLKFEADFQKLSPGGAISYIEVPNMQNNIPAVLSVMQYIYNNIMYAELNTKSDYCECCGYDGEIQIKEDETGKLIWECPNCGNQDQDKLFVARRTCGYIGTQFWNQGRTQEIKDRVLHL
;
A
#
# COMPACT_ATOMS: atom_id res chain seq x y z
N MET A 1 -1.74 -50.51 0.37
CA MET A 1 -0.49 -50.36 1.12
C MET A 1 0.38 -49.46 0.26
N ASN A 2 0.46 -48.19 0.55
CA ASN A 2 1.39 -47.26 -0.12
C ASN A 2 2.77 -47.51 0.45
N ALA A 3 3.63 -48.19 -0.31
CA ALA A 3 5.06 -48.21 0.03
C ALA A 3 5.59 -46.79 -0.16
N GLU A 4 6.14 -46.20 0.88
CA GLU A 4 6.88 -44.93 0.75
C GLU A 4 8.07 -45.16 -0.18
N ILE A 5 8.04 -44.55 -1.36
CA ILE A 5 9.15 -44.55 -2.31
C ILE A 5 10.27 -43.73 -1.66
N LYS A 6 11.35 -44.40 -1.25
CA LYS A 6 12.51 -43.80 -0.59
C LYS A 6 13.49 -43.08 -1.52
N THR A 7 13.20 -43.00 -2.81
CA THR A 7 14.13 -42.45 -3.80
C THR A 7 13.91 -40.94 -3.93
N ASN A 8 14.97 -40.16 -3.80
CA ASN A 8 14.94 -38.72 -3.93
C ASN A 8 14.99 -38.30 -5.40
N VAL A 9 14.40 -37.16 -5.67
CA VAL A 9 14.42 -36.50 -6.99
C VAL A 9 15.30 -35.27 -6.91
N ILE A 10 16.24 -35.14 -7.82
CA ILE A 10 17.06 -33.96 -7.98
C ILE A 10 16.24 -32.92 -8.79
N LYS A 11 15.83 -31.85 -8.14
CA LYS A 11 15.23 -30.70 -8.83
C LYS A 11 16.27 -30.00 -9.71
N ARG A 12 15.80 -29.21 -10.67
CA ARG A 12 16.66 -28.40 -11.54
C ARG A 12 17.60 -27.42 -10.85
N ASN A 13 17.28 -27.00 -9.63
CA ASN A 13 18.13 -26.15 -8.80
C ASN A 13 19.18 -26.94 -7.98
N GLY A 14 19.27 -28.25 -8.20
CA GLY A 14 20.17 -29.16 -7.48
C GLY A 14 19.66 -29.64 -6.11
N GLU A 15 18.48 -29.22 -5.68
CA GLU A 15 17.86 -29.64 -4.42
C GLU A 15 17.31 -31.07 -4.54
N GLU A 16 17.61 -31.92 -3.58
CA GLU A 16 17.02 -33.24 -3.48
C GLU A 16 15.73 -33.23 -2.66
N VAL A 17 14.65 -33.77 -3.21
CA VAL A 17 13.34 -33.85 -2.56
C VAL A 17 12.77 -35.26 -2.70
N ALA A 18 11.84 -35.63 -1.81
CA ALA A 18 11.12 -36.90 -1.93
C ALA A 18 10.32 -36.96 -3.24
N PHE A 19 10.25 -38.14 -3.82
CA PHE A 19 9.44 -38.38 -5.01
C PHE A 19 7.95 -38.26 -4.69
N ASP A 20 7.22 -37.59 -5.57
CA ASP A 20 5.78 -37.34 -5.44
C ASP A 20 5.04 -37.77 -6.69
N LEU A 21 4.34 -38.91 -6.59
CA LEU A 21 3.59 -39.53 -7.68
C LEU A 21 2.44 -38.65 -8.18
N GLU A 22 1.79 -37.88 -7.29
CA GLU A 22 0.66 -37.06 -7.67
C GLU A 22 1.05 -35.95 -8.65
N LYS A 23 2.26 -35.43 -8.57
CA LYS A 23 2.76 -34.45 -9.55
C LYS A 23 2.79 -34.98 -10.97
N ILE A 24 3.16 -36.27 -11.15
CA ILE A 24 3.13 -36.91 -12.47
C ILE A 24 1.69 -37.06 -12.95
N ILE A 25 0.82 -37.60 -12.11
CA ILE A 25 -0.60 -37.79 -12.44
C ILE A 25 -1.24 -36.44 -12.84
N ASN A 26 -1.01 -35.40 -12.07
CA ASN A 26 -1.57 -34.07 -12.33
C ASN A 26 -1.01 -33.46 -13.63
N ALA A 27 0.28 -33.66 -13.93
CA ALA A 27 0.88 -33.16 -15.16
C ALA A 27 0.27 -33.86 -16.40
N ILE A 28 0.06 -35.17 -16.33
CA ILE A 28 -0.57 -35.95 -17.43
C ILE A 28 -2.05 -35.54 -17.57
N LYS A 29 -2.80 -35.44 -16.45
CA LYS A 29 -4.19 -34.96 -16.45
C LYS A 29 -4.33 -33.56 -17.06
N GLY A 30 -3.37 -32.66 -16.78
CA GLY A 30 -3.32 -31.32 -17.39
C GLY A 30 -3.20 -31.39 -18.91
N ALA A 31 -2.23 -32.13 -19.43
CA ALA A 31 -2.06 -32.33 -20.88
C ALA A 31 -3.27 -33.02 -21.53
N ASN A 32 -3.88 -33.98 -20.82
CA ASN A 32 -5.05 -34.72 -21.28
C ASN A 32 -6.31 -33.85 -21.44
N LYS A 33 -6.48 -32.79 -20.64
CA LYS A 33 -7.61 -31.86 -20.74
C LYS A 33 -7.63 -31.13 -22.09
N ASP A 34 -6.47 -30.84 -22.65
CA ASP A 34 -6.30 -30.04 -23.88
C ASP A 34 -6.39 -30.92 -25.16
N VAL A 35 -6.75 -32.17 -25.02
CA VAL A 35 -6.94 -33.14 -26.12
C VAL A 35 -8.44 -33.36 -26.35
N ASP A 36 -8.83 -33.62 -27.62
CA ASP A 36 -10.22 -33.98 -27.97
C ASP A 36 -10.66 -35.22 -27.18
N LYS A 37 -11.92 -35.19 -26.72
CA LYS A 37 -12.51 -36.24 -25.88
C LYS A 37 -12.32 -37.67 -26.44
N LEU A 38 -12.28 -37.82 -27.76
CA LEU A 38 -12.10 -39.11 -28.44
C LEU A 38 -10.67 -39.67 -28.31
N HIS A 39 -9.69 -38.82 -28.09
CA HIS A 39 -8.26 -39.17 -28.03
C HIS A 39 -7.66 -39.01 -26.63
N ARG A 40 -8.51 -38.74 -25.63
CA ARG A 40 -8.07 -38.66 -24.23
C ARG A 40 -7.71 -40.03 -23.67
N MET A 41 -6.64 -40.06 -22.90
CA MET A 41 -6.34 -41.18 -22.03
C MET A 41 -7.36 -41.26 -20.90
N ASN A 42 -7.80 -42.45 -20.56
CA ASN A 42 -8.65 -42.68 -19.39
C ASN A 42 -7.80 -42.70 -18.10
N GLU A 43 -8.47 -42.65 -16.94
CA GLU A 43 -7.76 -42.63 -15.66
C GLU A 43 -6.87 -43.83 -15.41
N TYR A 44 -7.30 -45.01 -15.87
CA TYR A 44 -6.51 -46.23 -15.74
C TYR A 44 -5.19 -46.14 -16.53
N GLN A 45 -5.23 -45.59 -17.73
CA GLN A 45 -4.02 -45.41 -18.56
C GLN A 45 -3.09 -44.35 -17.91
N ILE A 46 -3.63 -43.28 -17.35
CA ILE A 46 -2.84 -42.24 -16.65
C ILE A 46 -2.14 -42.84 -15.43
N MET A 47 -2.85 -43.62 -14.63
CA MET A 47 -2.28 -44.30 -13.47
C MET A 47 -1.21 -45.32 -13.90
N ALA A 48 -1.44 -46.09 -14.95
CA ALA A 48 -0.47 -47.05 -15.44
C ALA A 48 0.86 -46.42 -15.90
N VAL A 49 0.82 -45.20 -16.50
CA VAL A 49 2.03 -44.43 -16.80
C VAL A 49 2.73 -44.01 -15.53
N ALA A 50 2.00 -43.44 -14.58
CA ALA A 50 2.55 -42.94 -13.33
C ALA A 50 3.19 -44.06 -12.50
N ASP A 51 2.53 -45.24 -12.38
CA ASP A 51 3.04 -46.40 -11.67
C ASP A 51 4.28 -46.99 -12.34
N ASN A 52 4.34 -47.03 -13.68
CA ASN A 52 5.50 -47.50 -14.42
C ASN A 52 6.71 -46.59 -14.21
N VAL A 53 6.52 -45.28 -14.20
CA VAL A 53 7.56 -44.28 -13.89
C VAL A 53 8.03 -44.43 -12.44
N ALA A 54 7.10 -44.58 -11.48
CA ALA A 54 7.43 -44.81 -10.08
C ALA A 54 8.30 -46.07 -9.90
N LYS A 55 7.93 -47.16 -10.57
CA LYS A 55 8.69 -48.41 -10.51
C LYS A 55 10.11 -48.25 -11.06
N LYS A 56 10.29 -47.54 -12.19
CA LYS A 56 11.61 -47.24 -12.76
C LYS A 56 12.48 -46.41 -11.82
N ILE A 57 11.84 -45.47 -11.06
CA ILE A 57 12.53 -44.67 -10.08
C ILE A 57 12.93 -45.50 -8.86
N GLU A 58 12.07 -46.42 -8.40
CA GLU A 58 12.37 -47.33 -7.30
C GLU A 58 13.53 -48.30 -7.62
N GLU A 59 13.66 -48.68 -8.86
CA GLU A 59 14.76 -49.55 -9.36
C GLU A 59 16.10 -48.78 -9.44
N SER A 60 16.09 -47.45 -9.34
CA SER A 60 17.30 -46.63 -9.37
C SER A 60 18.03 -46.66 -8.03
N THR A 61 19.35 -46.81 -8.09
CA THR A 61 20.23 -46.84 -6.91
C THR A 61 20.67 -45.44 -6.43
N HIS A 62 20.26 -44.40 -7.14
CA HIS A 62 20.64 -43.00 -6.84
C HIS A 62 19.47 -42.08 -7.16
N ALA A 63 19.53 -40.84 -6.61
CA ALA A 63 18.52 -39.83 -6.89
C ALA A 63 18.40 -39.53 -8.39
N VAL A 64 17.17 -39.49 -8.90
CA VAL A 64 16.86 -39.34 -10.33
C VAL A 64 16.61 -37.89 -10.66
N ASN A 65 17.15 -37.39 -11.77
CA ASN A 65 16.93 -36.04 -12.22
C ASN A 65 15.48 -35.84 -12.70
N VAL A 66 14.88 -34.70 -12.41
CA VAL A 66 13.51 -34.38 -12.82
C VAL A 66 13.34 -34.40 -14.34
N GLU A 67 14.37 -34.10 -15.13
CA GLU A 67 14.30 -34.20 -16.61
C GLU A 67 14.17 -35.67 -17.08
N ASP A 68 14.95 -36.58 -16.48
CA ASP A 68 14.87 -38.01 -16.79
C ASP A 68 13.49 -38.56 -16.45
N ILE A 69 12.88 -38.10 -15.36
CA ILE A 69 11.50 -38.48 -14.99
C ILE A 69 10.51 -38.00 -16.05
N GLN A 70 10.67 -36.78 -16.57
CA GLN A 70 9.79 -36.27 -17.63
C GLN A 70 9.93 -37.06 -18.93
N ASP A 71 11.14 -37.46 -19.28
CA ASP A 71 11.39 -38.32 -20.45
C ASP A 71 10.74 -39.72 -20.28
N MET A 72 10.77 -40.25 -19.06
CA MET A 72 10.07 -41.50 -18.73
C MET A 72 8.55 -41.35 -18.85
N VAL A 73 7.99 -40.22 -18.45
CA VAL A 73 6.55 -39.91 -18.57
C VAL A 73 6.14 -39.81 -20.04
N GLU A 74 6.90 -39.09 -20.86
CA GLU A 74 6.66 -38.96 -22.30
C GLU A 74 6.67 -40.33 -22.99
N THR A 75 7.68 -41.12 -22.71
CA THR A 75 7.80 -42.48 -23.23
C THR A 75 6.62 -43.35 -22.80
N GLY A 76 6.24 -43.32 -21.53
CA GLY A 76 5.12 -44.11 -21.01
C GLY A 76 3.77 -43.71 -21.63
N ILE A 77 3.53 -42.42 -21.90
CA ILE A 77 2.32 -41.95 -22.60
C ILE A 77 2.30 -42.48 -24.05
N MET A 78 3.46 -42.45 -24.74
CA MET A 78 3.59 -42.98 -26.12
C MET A 78 3.41 -44.48 -26.20
N GLU A 79 3.98 -45.25 -25.25
CA GLU A 79 3.84 -46.72 -25.15
C GLU A 79 2.37 -47.17 -25.03
N LEU A 80 1.54 -46.37 -24.32
CA LEU A 80 0.10 -46.59 -24.21
C LEU A 80 -0.71 -45.95 -25.37
N ARG A 81 -0.04 -45.58 -26.46
CA ARG A 81 -0.64 -44.97 -27.67
C ARG A 81 -1.39 -43.65 -27.44
N GLY A 82 -1.09 -42.94 -26.37
CA GLY A 82 -1.63 -41.61 -26.07
C GLY A 82 -0.93 -40.49 -26.86
N TYR A 83 -0.79 -40.65 -28.19
CA TYR A 83 0.07 -39.77 -29.01
C TYR A 83 -0.31 -38.32 -28.97
N GLU A 84 -1.61 -37.98 -28.94
CA GLU A 84 -2.05 -36.58 -28.86
C GLU A 84 -1.80 -36.00 -27.49
N VAL A 85 -1.95 -36.81 -26.43
CA VAL A 85 -1.62 -36.41 -25.07
C VAL A 85 -0.11 -36.20 -24.91
N ALA A 86 0.72 -37.10 -25.49
CA ALA A 86 2.16 -36.95 -25.51
C ALA A 86 2.59 -35.67 -26.25
N GLN A 87 1.99 -35.37 -27.42
CA GLN A 87 2.26 -34.11 -28.11
C GLN A 87 1.92 -32.86 -27.28
N LYS A 88 0.81 -32.89 -26.57
CA LYS A 88 0.44 -31.78 -25.67
C LYS A 88 1.39 -31.66 -24.49
N TYR A 89 1.79 -32.81 -23.91
CA TYR A 89 2.74 -32.86 -22.80
C TYR A 89 4.11 -32.32 -23.20
N VAL A 90 4.66 -32.77 -24.35
CA VAL A 90 5.94 -32.31 -24.92
C VAL A 90 5.91 -30.82 -25.22
N ARG A 91 4.82 -30.32 -25.85
CA ARG A 91 4.66 -28.89 -26.15
C ARG A 91 4.57 -28.05 -24.87
N TYR A 92 3.87 -28.54 -23.84
CA TYR A 92 3.79 -27.88 -22.54
C TYR A 92 5.17 -27.84 -21.86
N ARG A 93 5.90 -28.97 -21.86
CA ARG A 93 7.27 -29.06 -21.33
C ARG A 93 8.21 -28.13 -22.08
N TYR A 94 8.19 -28.14 -23.41
CA TYR A 94 9.02 -27.28 -24.26
C TYR A 94 8.70 -25.79 -24.05
N LYS A 95 7.45 -25.44 -23.97
CA LYS A 95 7.02 -24.08 -23.65
C LYS A 95 7.57 -23.65 -22.29
N ARG A 96 7.50 -24.51 -21.28
CA ARG A 96 8.09 -24.22 -19.95
C ARG A 96 9.62 -24.18 -19.96
N GLU A 97 10.28 -24.96 -20.79
CA GLU A 97 11.73 -24.93 -20.98
C GLU A 97 12.17 -23.62 -21.68
N LEU A 98 11.47 -23.23 -22.74
CA LEU A 98 11.64 -21.92 -23.38
C LEU A 98 11.45 -20.77 -22.39
N MET A 99 10.40 -20.82 -21.58
CA MET A 99 10.13 -19.84 -20.53
C MET A 99 11.30 -19.72 -19.53
N ARG A 100 12.06 -20.77 -19.32
CA ARG A 100 13.20 -20.79 -18.38
C ARG A 100 14.54 -20.40 -19.01
N LYS A 101 14.72 -20.67 -20.30
CA LYS A 101 16.00 -20.44 -21.01
C LYS A 101 16.11 -19.08 -21.69
N THR A 102 15.00 -18.45 -22.02
CA THR A 102 14.95 -17.17 -22.73
C THR A 102 14.40 -16.08 -21.84
N ASN A 103 14.97 -14.90 -21.95
CA ASN A 103 14.56 -13.60 -21.47
C ASN A 103 13.58 -13.58 -20.26
N THR A 104 14.02 -13.06 -19.13
CA THR A 104 13.23 -12.96 -17.89
C THR A 104 11.87 -12.27 -18.07
N THR A 105 11.77 -11.32 -19.00
CA THR A 105 10.53 -10.61 -19.34
C THR A 105 9.48 -11.52 -19.94
N ASP A 106 9.84 -12.34 -20.94
CA ASP A 106 8.90 -13.26 -21.58
C ASP A 106 8.35 -14.27 -20.57
N ASN A 107 9.21 -14.75 -19.66
CA ASN A 107 8.81 -15.65 -18.59
C ASN A 107 7.84 -14.97 -17.60
N GLY A 108 8.11 -13.74 -17.20
CA GLY A 108 7.24 -12.96 -16.32
C GLY A 108 5.86 -12.74 -16.96
N ILE A 109 5.84 -12.30 -18.22
CA ILE A 109 4.60 -12.05 -18.96
C ILE A 109 3.79 -13.34 -19.15
N LEU A 110 4.42 -14.45 -19.56
CA LEU A 110 3.72 -15.71 -19.74
C LEU A 110 3.18 -16.27 -18.42
N ALA A 111 3.93 -16.14 -17.34
CA ALA A 111 3.47 -16.52 -16.01
C ALA A 111 2.26 -15.67 -15.54
N LEU A 112 2.22 -14.37 -15.88
CA LEU A 112 1.06 -13.52 -15.62
C LEU A 112 -0.17 -14.00 -16.41
N LEU A 113 -0.03 -14.26 -17.70
CA LEU A 113 -1.12 -14.72 -18.57
C LEU A 113 -1.69 -16.08 -18.14
N GLU A 114 -0.85 -16.94 -17.57
CA GLU A 114 -1.22 -18.26 -17.06
C GLU A 114 -1.64 -18.24 -15.56
N HIS A 115 -1.73 -17.06 -14.94
CA HIS A 115 -2.02 -16.87 -13.50
C HIS A 115 -1.06 -17.62 -12.57
N MET A 116 0.18 -17.84 -13.00
CA MET A 116 1.22 -18.58 -12.27
C MET A 116 2.34 -17.68 -11.75
N ASN A 117 2.22 -16.35 -11.86
CA ASN A 117 3.19 -15.43 -11.32
C ASN A 117 3.01 -15.31 -9.79
N GLU A 118 3.86 -16.03 -9.05
CA GLU A 118 3.79 -16.07 -7.58
C GLU A 118 4.07 -14.68 -6.95
N GLU A 119 4.93 -13.88 -7.55
CA GLU A 119 5.25 -12.54 -7.06
C GLU A 119 3.99 -11.66 -7.08
N VAL A 120 3.27 -11.65 -8.19
CA VAL A 120 2.00 -10.89 -8.33
C VAL A 120 0.88 -11.47 -7.47
N ASN A 121 0.76 -12.79 -7.41
CA ASN A 121 -0.27 -13.45 -6.58
C ASN A 121 -0.02 -13.26 -5.06
N GLN A 122 1.22 -12.95 -4.68
CA GLN A 122 1.62 -12.70 -3.29
C GLN A 122 1.91 -11.20 -3.01
N GLU A 123 1.77 -10.36 -4.01
CA GLU A 123 1.85 -8.92 -3.83
C GLU A 123 0.60 -8.46 -3.08
N ASN A 124 0.70 -8.19 -1.82
CA ASN A 124 -0.40 -7.73 -0.97
C ASN A 124 -0.97 -6.39 -1.48
N SER A 125 -1.66 -6.42 -2.60
CA SER A 125 -2.24 -5.27 -3.27
C SER A 125 -3.75 -5.45 -3.48
N ASN A 126 -4.45 -4.34 -3.69
CA ASN A 126 -5.88 -4.37 -4.04
C ASN A 126 -6.11 -4.50 -5.57
N LYS A 127 -5.07 -4.88 -6.32
CA LYS A 127 -5.12 -5.16 -7.76
C LYS A 127 -5.48 -6.62 -7.99
N ASN A 128 -6.53 -6.87 -8.75
CA ASN A 128 -6.89 -8.24 -9.14
C ASN A 128 -6.19 -8.64 -10.45
N PRO A 129 -5.19 -9.55 -10.42
CA PRO A 129 -4.40 -9.91 -11.59
C PRO A 129 -5.17 -10.68 -12.68
N VAL A 130 -6.38 -11.13 -12.40
CA VAL A 130 -7.24 -11.83 -13.38
C VAL A 130 -7.93 -10.83 -14.32
N ILE A 131 -8.13 -9.58 -13.90
CA ILE A 131 -8.81 -8.56 -14.71
C ILE A 131 -7.90 -8.07 -15.84
N ASN A 132 -8.40 -8.04 -17.07
CA ASN A 132 -7.62 -7.69 -18.27
C ASN A 132 -6.88 -6.36 -18.18
N SER A 133 -7.48 -5.30 -17.63
CA SER A 133 -6.83 -3.99 -17.48
C SER A 133 -5.69 -4.06 -16.49
N THR A 134 -5.89 -4.72 -15.35
CA THR A 134 -4.84 -4.95 -14.34
C THR A 134 -3.71 -5.82 -14.89
N GLN A 135 -4.05 -6.86 -15.65
CA GLN A 135 -3.07 -7.73 -16.30
C GLN A 135 -2.17 -6.97 -17.30
N ARG A 136 -2.76 -6.00 -18.03
CA ARG A 136 -1.97 -5.13 -18.93
C ARG A 136 -1.01 -4.22 -18.18
N ASP A 137 -1.40 -3.69 -17.04
CA ASP A 137 -0.53 -2.90 -16.17
C ASP A 137 0.64 -3.76 -15.64
N TYR A 138 0.36 -4.96 -15.15
CA TYR A 138 1.42 -5.90 -14.74
C TYR A 138 2.36 -6.29 -15.88
N MET A 139 1.86 -6.49 -17.11
CA MET A 139 2.71 -6.77 -18.27
C MET A 139 3.65 -5.59 -18.57
N ALA A 140 3.15 -4.36 -18.51
CA ALA A 140 3.97 -3.16 -18.63
C ALA A 140 5.01 -3.06 -17.50
N GLY A 141 4.60 -3.41 -16.29
CA GLY A 141 5.48 -3.49 -15.12
C GLY A 141 6.62 -4.50 -15.30
N GLU A 142 6.36 -5.70 -15.84
CA GLU A 142 7.41 -6.69 -16.12
C GLU A 142 8.43 -6.19 -17.15
N VAL A 143 7.97 -5.50 -18.19
CA VAL A 143 8.87 -4.85 -19.17
C VAL A 143 9.71 -3.76 -18.50
N SER A 144 9.10 -2.93 -17.65
CA SER A 144 9.81 -1.88 -16.91
C SER A 144 10.84 -2.45 -15.94
N LYS A 145 10.51 -3.51 -15.18
CA LYS A 145 11.45 -4.21 -14.28
C LYS A 145 12.67 -4.74 -15.04
N ASP A 146 12.45 -5.38 -16.19
CA ASP A 146 13.55 -5.91 -17.00
C ASP A 146 14.45 -4.80 -17.56
N LEU A 147 13.86 -3.74 -18.14
CA LEU A 147 14.62 -2.58 -18.62
C LEU A 147 15.39 -1.90 -17.48
N SER A 148 14.77 -1.77 -16.31
CA SER A 148 15.39 -1.19 -15.14
C SER A 148 16.63 -1.97 -14.73
N LYS A 149 16.53 -3.29 -14.66
CA LYS A 149 17.63 -4.17 -14.26
C LYS A 149 18.76 -4.25 -15.30
N ARG A 150 18.44 -4.33 -16.60
CA ARG A 150 19.43 -4.54 -17.65
C ARG A 150 20.09 -3.26 -18.19
N VAL A 151 19.39 -2.13 -18.14
CA VAL A 151 19.76 -0.94 -18.89
C VAL A 151 19.84 0.33 -18.04
N LEU A 152 18.88 0.52 -17.11
CA LEU A 152 18.66 1.82 -16.48
C LEU A 152 19.36 1.97 -15.13
N LEU A 153 19.56 0.87 -14.39
CA LEU A 153 20.19 0.89 -13.09
C LEU A 153 21.63 0.36 -13.15
N PRO A 154 22.55 0.91 -12.35
CA PRO A 154 23.89 0.34 -12.17
C PRO A 154 23.82 -1.10 -11.65
N GLU A 155 24.73 -1.95 -12.15
CA GLU A 155 24.78 -3.39 -11.80
C GLU A 155 24.83 -3.63 -10.27
N GLU A 156 25.57 -2.81 -9.55
CA GLU A 156 25.68 -2.90 -8.09
C GLU A 156 24.34 -2.66 -7.36
N VAL A 157 23.53 -1.71 -7.86
CA VAL A 157 22.19 -1.43 -7.33
C VAL A 157 21.25 -2.61 -7.59
N VAL A 158 21.32 -3.16 -8.81
CA VAL A 158 20.52 -4.36 -9.19
C VAL A 158 20.89 -5.55 -8.32
N ARG A 159 22.18 -5.87 -8.19
CA ARG A 159 22.64 -6.98 -7.34
C ARG A 159 22.22 -6.81 -5.88
N ALA A 160 22.33 -5.61 -5.35
CA ALA A 160 21.92 -5.33 -3.98
C ALA A 160 20.40 -5.46 -3.76
N HIS A 161 19.60 -5.02 -4.74
CA HIS A 161 18.16 -5.18 -4.71
C HIS A 161 17.74 -6.67 -4.77
N GLU A 162 18.37 -7.45 -5.65
CA GLU A 162 18.07 -8.88 -5.79
C GLU A 162 18.55 -9.70 -4.58
N ALA A 163 19.68 -9.31 -3.98
CA ALA A 163 20.17 -9.93 -2.76
C ALA A 163 19.41 -9.53 -1.48
N GLY A 164 18.48 -8.58 -1.57
CA GLY A 164 17.74 -8.07 -0.43
C GLY A 164 18.55 -7.24 0.55
N ILE A 165 19.66 -6.66 0.09
CA ILE A 165 20.51 -5.70 0.84
C ILE A 165 19.80 -4.36 0.93
N ILE A 166 19.24 -3.92 -0.20
CA ILE A 166 18.36 -2.77 -0.32
C ILE A 166 17.10 -3.18 -1.08
N HIS A 167 16.07 -2.34 -1.01
CA HIS A 167 14.91 -2.46 -1.90
C HIS A 167 14.74 -1.17 -2.70
N PHE A 168 14.87 -1.28 -4.02
CA PHE A 168 14.53 -0.23 -4.96
C PHE A 168 13.03 -0.39 -5.26
N HIS A 169 12.19 0.47 -4.64
CA HIS A 169 10.74 0.37 -4.77
C HIS A 169 10.26 0.65 -6.19
N ASP A 170 9.13 0.10 -6.56
CA ASP A 170 8.37 0.44 -7.77
C ASP A 170 9.24 0.44 -9.06
N SER A 171 10.10 -0.58 -9.23
CA SER A 171 10.92 -0.75 -10.43
C SER A 171 10.08 -1.06 -11.68
N ASP A 172 8.85 -1.50 -11.47
CA ASP A 172 7.80 -1.72 -12.46
C ASP A 172 7.27 -0.43 -13.11
N TYR A 173 7.50 0.74 -12.48
CA TYR A 173 7.19 2.06 -13.04
C TYR A 173 8.44 2.89 -13.38
N PHE A 174 9.64 2.43 -13.01
CA PHE A 174 10.87 3.20 -13.13
C PHE A 174 11.29 3.50 -14.57
N ALA A 175 10.97 2.65 -15.52
CA ALA A 175 11.28 2.89 -16.94
C ALA A 175 10.55 4.14 -17.49
N GLN A 176 9.37 4.43 -16.95
CA GLN A 176 8.63 5.67 -17.22
C GLN A 176 9.20 6.81 -16.37
N LYS A 177 8.95 8.05 -16.81
CA LYS A 177 9.39 9.25 -16.07
C LYS A 177 8.29 9.72 -15.14
N GLU A 178 7.91 8.86 -14.21
CA GLU A 178 6.84 9.09 -13.23
C GLU A 178 7.40 9.28 -11.82
N HIS A 179 6.72 10.09 -11.01
CA HIS A 179 7.02 10.30 -9.61
C HIS A 179 6.17 9.39 -8.72
N ASN A 180 6.49 9.33 -7.42
CA ASN A 180 5.80 8.49 -6.45
C ASN A 180 4.50 9.15 -5.96
N CYS A 181 4.54 9.82 -4.82
CA CYS A 181 3.35 10.36 -4.14
C CYS A 181 3.26 11.88 -4.30
N ASP A 182 2.04 12.43 -4.16
CA ASP A 182 1.83 13.86 -4.26
C ASP A 182 0.74 14.42 -3.34
N LEU A 183 0.75 15.76 -3.20
CA LEU A 183 -0.32 16.56 -2.61
C LEU A 183 -0.99 17.38 -3.72
N ILE A 184 -2.19 17.02 -4.11
CA ILE A 184 -2.92 17.71 -5.18
C ILE A 184 -3.31 19.10 -4.73
N ASN A 185 -2.99 20.11 -5.53
CA ASN A 185 -3.46 21.48 -5.32
C ASN A 185 -4.86 21.69 -5.90
N LEU A 186 -5.86 21.08 -5.27
CA LEU A 186 -7.26 21.27 -5.68
C LEU A 186 -7.72 22.72 -5.60
N GLN A 187 -7.20 23.51 -4.68
CA GLN A 187 -7.54 24.93 -4.56
C GLN A 187 -7.23 25.66 -5.85
N ASP A 188 -6.02 25.48 -6.39
CA ASP A 188 -5.64 26.10 -7.66
C ASP A 188 -6.51 25.62 -8.81
N MET A 189 -6.70 24.30 -8.93
CA MET A 189 -7.45 23.70 -10.04
C MET A 189 -8.93 24.10 -10.04
N LEU A 190 -9.56 24.15 -8.87
CA LEU A 190 -10.98 24.49 -8.75
C LEU A 190 -11.24 26.00 -8.82
N GLN A 191 -10.31 26.84 -8.35
CA GLN A 191 -10.51 28.30 -8.36
C GLN A 191 -10.13 28.93 -9.72
N ASN A 192 -9.07 28.42 -10.36
CA ASN A 192 -8.51 28.97 -11.61
C ASN A 192 -8.88 28.14 -12.85
N GLY A 193 -9.64 27.06 -12.67
CA GLY A 193 -9.91 26.11 -13.71
C GLY A 193 -8.74 25.17 -14.02
N THR A 194 -9.03 24.10 -14.75
CA THR A 194 -8.08 23.07 -15.15
C THR A 194 -8.46 22.51 -16.54
N VAL A 195 -7.61 21.65 -17.10
CA VAL A 195 -7.91 20.94 -18.36
C VAL A 195 -7.85 19.44 -18.10
N ILE A 196 -8.90 18.73 -18.47
CA ILE A 196 -8.99 17.27 -18.39
C ILE A 196 -9.31 16.74 -19.79
N SER A 197 -8.46 15.87 -20.31
CA SER A 197 -8.61 15.28 -21.65
C SER A 197 -8.91 16.34 -22.73
N GLU A 198 -8.08 17.40 -22.77
CA GLU A 198 -8.18 18.53 -23.70
C GLU A 198 -9.44 19.42 -23.53
N THR A 199 -10.28 19.12 -22.51
CA THR A 199 -11.49 19.88 -22.22
C THR A 199 -11.25 20.84 -21.06
N MET A 200 -11.56 22.13 -21.26
CA MET A 200 -11.49 23.14 -20.22
C MET A 200 -12.58 22.91 -19.18
N ILE A 201 -12.17 22.84 -17.94
CA ILE A 201 -13.06 22.76 -16.78
C ILE A 201 -12.95 24.10 -16.03
N GLU A 202 -14.01 24.88 -16.10
CA GLU A 202 -14.10 26.15 -15.41
C GLU A 202 -14.35 26.00 -13.92
N LYS A 203 -14.22 27.10 -13.16
CA LYS A 203 -14.52 27.12 -11.74
C LYS A 203 -15.95 26.62 -11.46
N PRO A 204 -16.13 25.61 -10.58
CA PRO A 204 -17.44 25.07 -10.25
C PRO A 204 -18.37 26.13 -9.64
N HIS A 205 -19.65 26.09 -10.01
CA HIS A 205 -20.70 26.95 -9.53
C HIS A 205 -21.60 26.31 -8.46
N SER A 206 -21.17 25.18 -7.89
CA SER A 206 -21.81 24.53 -6.75
C SER A 206 -20.87 23.55 -6.07
N PHE A 207 -21.17 23.21 -4.83
CA PHE A 207 -20.43 22.18 -4.07
C PHE A 207 -20.50 20.82 -4.77
N PHE A 208 -21.68 20.42 -5.24
CA PHE A 208 -21.86 19.15 -5.96
C PHE A 208 -20.98 19.07 -7.22
N THR A 209 -20.91 20.15 -8.01
CA THR A 209 -20.04 20.20 -9.19
C THR A 209 -18.57 20.16 -8.79
N ALA A 210 -18.17 20.85 -7.71
CA ALA A 210 -16.80 20.78 -7.21
C ALA A 210 -16.40 19.36 -6.77
N CYS A 211 -17.30 18.63 -6.12
CA CYS A 211 -17.10 17.22 -5.77
C CYS A 211 -16.89 16.34 -7.01
N ASN A 212 -17.72 16.53 -8.04
CA ASN A 212 -17.62 15.78 -9.30
C ASN A 212 -16.29 16.04 -10.02
N VAL A 213 -15.91 17.32 -10.16
CA VAL A 213 -14.63 17.71 -10.78
C VAL A 213 -13.44 17.16 -10.01
N THR A 214 -13.52 17.17 -8.67
CA THR A 214 -12.48 16.59 -7.79
C THR A 214 -12.24 15.12 -8.10
N THR A 215 -13.29 14.32 -8.28
CA THR A 215 -13.11 12.89 -8.57
C THR A 215 -12.48 12.64 -9.94
N GLN A 216 -12.79 13.48 -10.93
CA GLN A 216 -12.15 13.42 -12.25
C GLN A 216 -10.66 13.81 -12.18
N ILE A 217 -10.33 14.86 -11.41
CA ILE A 217 -8.94 15.27 -11.17
C ILE A 217 -8.17 14.11 -10.50
N VAL A 218 -8.71 13.53 -9.45
CA VAL A 218 -8.09 12.40 -8.71
C VAL A 218 -7.82 11.22 -9.64
N ALA A 219 -8.77 10.85 -10.50
CA ALA A 219 -8.61 9.76 -11.46
C ALA A 219 -7.50 10.05 -12.48
N GLN A 220 -7.43 11.28 -12.98
CA GLN A 220 -6.40 11.69 -13.94
C GLN A 220 -5.01 11.76 -13.30
N VAL A 221 -4.89 12.29 -12.08
CA VAL A 221 -3.63 12.31 -11.32
C VAL A 221 -3.16 10.88 -11.06
N ALA A 222 -4.04 10.00 -10.56
CA ALA A 222 -3.73 8.59 -10.30
C ALA A 222 -3.29 7.80 -11.55
N SER A 223 -3.65 8.26 -12.73
CA SER A 223 -3.24 7.67 -14.01
C SER A 223 -1.91 8.20 -14.55
N ASN A 224 -1.27 9.14 -13.86
CA ASN A 224 -0.03 9.79 -14.27
C ASN A 224 1.06 9.78 -13.21
N GLN A 225 0.88 8.99 -12.14
CA GLN A 225 1.85 8.74 -11.08
C GLN A 225 1.62 7.34 -10.51
N TYR A 226 2.62 6.74 -9.86
CA TYR A 226 2.50 5.35 -9.39
C TYR A 226 2.25 5.18 -7.89
N GLY A 227 2.38 6.25 -7.10
CA GLY A 227 2.15 6.20 -5.65
C GLY A 227 0.75 6.65 -5.24
N GLY A 228 0.64 7.10 -4.00
CA GLY A 228 -0.61 7.66 -3.45
C GLY A 228 -0.68 9.16 -3.60
N GLN A 229 -1.89 9.67 -3.64
CA GLN A 229 -2.17 11.10 -3.70
C GLN A 229 -3.04 11.53 -2.51
N SER A 230 -2.91 12.77 -2.10
CA SER A 230 -3.74 13.33 -1.03
C SER A 230 -4.33 14.67 -1.44
N PHE A 231 -5.54 14.92 -0.98
CA PHE A 231 -6.17 16.24 -1.05
C PHE A 231 -6.87 16.57 0.26
N THR A 232 -7.11 17.86 0.50
CA THR A 232 -7.84 18.31 1.69
C THR A 232 -9.29 18.67 1.35
N LEU A 233 -10.19 18.38 2.28
CA LEU A 233 -11.58 18.83 2.22
C LEU A 233 -11.72 20.35 2.39
N ALA A 234 -10.73 21.01 2.98
CA ALA A 234 -10.69 22.47 3.11
C ALA A 234 -10.79 23.19 1.76
N HIS A 235 -10.21 22.61 0.69
CA HIS A 235 -10.31 23.16 -0.66
C HIS A 235 -11.72 23.11 -1.26
N LEU A 236 -12.62 22.27 -0.72
CA LEU A 236 -14.02 22.15 -1.13
C LEU A 236 -14.94 23.09 -0.31
N ALA A 237 -14.55 23.45 0.89
CA ALA A 237 -15.38 24.25 1.82
C ALA A 237 -15.91 25.57 1.22
N PRO A 238 -15.14 26.35 0.44
CA PRO A 238 -15.65 27.59 -0.17
C PRO A 238 -16.82 27.38 -1.13
N PHE A 239 -16.96 26.20 -1.72
CA PHE A 239 -18.05 25.89 -2.65
C PHE A 239 -19.39 25.65 -1.96
N VAL A 240 -19.38 25.39 -0.64
CA VAL A 240 -20.60 25.28 0.18
C VAL A 240 -21.32 26.62 0.23
N ASP A 241 -20.60 27.73 0.44
CA ASP A 241 -21.21 29.07 0.44
C ASP A 241 -21.72 29.47 -0.96
N ILE A 242 -21.04 29.07 -2.03
CA ILE A 242 -21.52 29.27 -3.40
C ILE A 242 -22.86 28.55 -3.60
N SER A 243 -22.97 27.30 -3.17
CA SER A 243 -24.23 26.54 -3.21
C SER A 243 -25.30 27.16 -2.33
N ARG A 244 -24.97 27.60 -1.12
CA ARG A 244 -25.90 28.27 -0.20
C ARG A 244 -26.52 29.50 -0.85
N LYS A 245 -25.72 30.36 -1.44
CA LYS A 245 -26.19 31.57 -2.15
C LYS A 245 -27.07 31.23 -3.36
N LYS A 246 -26.73 30.19 -4.10
CA LYS A 246 -27.52 29.71 -5.24
C LYS A 246 -28.88 29.15 -4.78
N ILE A 247 -28.87 28.26 -3.80
CA ILE A 247 -30.09 27.67 -3.24
C ILE A 247 -31.02 28.73 -2.67
N ARG A 248 -30.47 29.69 -1.91
CA ARG A 248 -31.25 30.78 -1.34
C ARG A 248 -31.95 31.60 -2.43
N ARG A 249 -31.28 31.96 -3.50
CA ARG A 249 -31.88 32.65 -4.66
C ARG A 249 -33.03 31.84 -5.27
N ASN A 250 -32.84 30.55 -5.43
CA ASN A 250 -33.88 29.66 -6.00
C ASN A 250 -35.09 29.58 -5.06
N VAL A 251 -34.87 29.47 -3.73
CA VAL A 251 -35.95 29.43 -2.73
C VAL A 251 -36.76 30.72 -2.76
N ILE A 252 -36.11 31.89 -2.90
CA ILE A 252 -36.79 33.19 -3.02
C ILE A 252 -37.65 33.24 -4.29
N ALA A 253 -37.05 32.91 -5.44
CA ALA A 253 -37.75 32.90 -6.74
C ALA A 253 -38.96 31.96 -6.75
N GLU A 254 -38.81 30.74 -6.21
CA GLU A 254 -39.94 29.77 -6.09
C GLU A 254 -41.10 30.35 -5.24
N ARG A 255 -40.77 31.04 -4.12
CA ARG A 255 -41.84 31.62 -3.28
C ARG A 255 -42.52 32.80 -3.94
N GLU A 256 -41.77 33.64 -4.66
CA GLU A 256 -42.29 34.76 -5.44
C GLU A 256 -43.23 34.25 -6.55
N GLU A 257 -42.84 33.21 -7.27
CA GLU A 257 -43.67 32.56 -8.29
C GLU A 257 -45.00 31.98 -7.73
N CYS A 258 -44.91 31.43 -6.51
CA CYS A 258 -46.08 30.90 -5.79
C CYS A 258 -46.94 32.00 -5.12
N GLY A 259 -46.51 33.24 -5.14
CA GLY A 259 -47.21 34.35 -4.44
C GLY A 259 -47.15 34.24 -2.92
N GLU A 260 -46.14 33.56 -2.37
CA GLU A 260 -45.95 33.38 -0.92
C GLU A 260 -45.15 34.54 -0.32
N ALA A 261 -45.42 34.85 0.95
CA ALA A 261 -44.66 35.87 1.67
C ALA A 261 -43.17 35.48 1.83
N LEU A 262 -42.30 36.44 1.65
CA LEU A 262 -40.85 36.29 1.90
C LEU A 262 -40.54 36.35 3.40
N ASP A 263 -40.65 35.21 4.09
CA ASP A 263 -40.23 35.04 5.48
C ASP A 263 -38.77 34.59 5.55
N GLU A 264 -37.90 35.41 6.08
CA GLU A 264 -36.45 35.14 6.19
C GLU A 264 -36.15 33.88 7.00
N THR A 265 -36.91 33.61 8.06
CA THR A 265 -36.72 32.42 8.89
C THR A 265 -37.00 31.16 8.10
N ILE A 266 -38.08 31.16 7.31
CA ILE A 266 -38.44 30.01 6.45
C ILE A 266 -37.44 29.88 5.32
N ILE A 267 -37.08 30.96 4.65
CA ILE A 267 -36.08 30.97 3.56
C ILE A 267 -34.76 30.35 4.05
N ASN A 268 -34.24 30.82 5.20
CA ASN A 268 -33.00 30.33 5.77
C ASN A 268 -33.12 28.83 6.14
N LYS A 269 -34.20 28.42 6.78
CA LYS A 269 -34.44 27.00 7.15
C LYS A 269 -34.50 26.07 5.93
N VAL A 270 -35.19 26.47 4.86
CA VAL A 270 -35.28 25.69 3.64
C VAL A 270 -33.93 25.66 2.92
N THR A 271 -33.23 26.79 2.88
CA THR A 271 -31.90 26.90 2.29
C THR A 271 -30.92 25.94 2.95
N GLU A 272 -30.79 25.97 4.28
CA GLU A 272 -29.85 25.11 5.00
C GLU A 272 -30.21 23.62 4.90
N ARG A 273 -31.49 23.28 4.88
CA ARG A 273 -31.92 21.88 4.63
C ARG A 273 -31.49 21.40 3.25
N ARG A 274 -31.79 22.17 2.18
CA ARG A 274 -31.40 21.81 0.81
C ARG A 274 -29.88 21.79 0.63
N LEU A 275 -29.16 22.66 1.32
CA LEU A 275 -27.70 22.68 1.33
C LEU A 275 -27.12 21.38 1.94
N ARG A 276 -27.66 20.93 3.09
CA ARG A 276 -27.24 19.66 3.68
C ARG A 276 -27.52 18.45 2.76
N GLU A 277 -28.64 18.47 2.03
CA GLU A 277 -28.96 17.47 1.02
C GLU A 277 -27.93 17.49 -0.15
N GLU A 278 -27.51 18.68 -0.59
CA GLU A 278 -26.47 18.83 -1.62
C GLU A 278 -25.11 18.37 -1.11
N VAL A 279 -24.70 18.72 0.11
CA VAL A 279 -23.45 18.26 0.71
C VAL A 279 -23.43 16.74 0.81
N LYS A 280 -24.52 16.14 1.30
CA LYS A 280 -24.68 14.67 1.34
C LYS A 280 -24.51 14.05 -0.04
N SER A 281 -25.16 14.58 -1.07
CA SER A 281 -25.06 14.06 -2.45
C SER A 281 -23.65 14.21 -3.02
N GLY A 282 -22.99 15.36 -2.76
CA GLY A 282 -21.62 15.61 -3.19
C GLY A 282 -20.63 14.63 -2.57
N ILE A 283 -20.71 14.41 -1.26
CA ILE A 283 -19.84 13.46 -0.55
C ILE A 283 -20.11 12.02 -0.99
N GLN A 284 -21.38 11.66 -1.19
CA GLN A 284 -21.74 10.35 -1.75
C GLN A 284 -21.11 10.15 -3.13
N THR A 285 -21.14 11.16 -3.97
CA THR A 285 -20.51 11.14 -5.30
C THR A 285 -19.01 10.90 -5.18
N ILE A 286 -18.30 11.63 -4.32
CA ILE A 286 -16.87 11.41 -4.06
C ILE A 286 -16.63 9.96 -3.63
N GLN A 287 -17.35 9.48 -2.62
CA GLN A 287 -17.14 8.14 -2.09
C GLN A 287 -17.32 7.05 -3.15
N TYR A 288 -18.45 7.07 -3.88
CA TYR A 288 -18.72 6.03 -4.87
C TYR A 288 -17.83 6.13 -6.11
N GLN A 289 -17.57 7.32 -6.62
CA GLN A 289 -16.71 7.48 -7.80
C GLN A 289 -15.28 7.05 -7.49
N LEU A 290 -14.70 7.43 -6.35
CA LEU A 290 -13.33 7.03 -5.99
C LEU A 290 -13.16 5.52 -5.78
N ILE A 291 -14.23 4.80 -5.48
CA ILE A 291 -14.19 3.33 -5.32
C ILE A 291 -14.42 2.62 -6.66
N THR A 292 -15.28 3.18 -7.51
CA THR A 292 -15.72 2.53 -8.76
C THR A 292 -14.90 2.93 -9.98
N LEU A 293 -14.12 4.02 -9.91
CA LEU A 293 -13.22 4.42 -10.98
C LEU A 293 -12.02 3.47 -11.02
N MET A 294 -11.72 2.98 -12.22
CA MET A 294 -10.50 2.23 -12.49
C MET A 294 -9.53 3.14 -13.24
N THR A 295 -8.34 3.32 -12.70
CA THR A 295 -7.25 4.07 -13.33
C THR A 295 -6.49 3.19 -14.32
N CYS A 296 -5.57 3.78 -15.09
CA CYS A 296 -4.71 3.01 -15.98
C CYS A 296 -3.80 2.00 -15.23
N ASN A 297 -3.60 2.19 -13.93
CA ASN A 297 -2.82 1.28 -13.07
C ASN A 297 -3.63 0.03 -12.62
N GLY A 298 -4.80 -0.19 -13.20
CA GLY A 298 -5.61 -1.39 -12.97
C GLY A 298 -6.27 -1.49 -11.59
N GLN A 299 -6.40 -0.36 -10.87
CA GLN A 299 -7.06 -0.29 -9.56
C GLN A 299 -7.82 1.04 -9.38
N ALA A 300 -8.63 1.13 -8.33
CA ALA A 300 -9.19 2.39 -7.87
C ALA A 300 -8.06 3.35 -7.41
N PRO A 301 -8.26 4.68 -7.51
CA PRO A 301 -7.25 5.65 -7.09
C PRO A 301 -6.78 5.42 -5.66
N PHE A 302 -5.47 5.32 -5.46
CA PHE A 302 -4.87 5.31 -4.12
C PHE A 302 -4.87 6.74 -3.57
N VAL A 303 -5.92 7.10 -2.84
CA VAL A 303 -6.18 8.48 -2.43
C VAL A 303 -6.45 8.60 -0.94
N THR A 304 -5.95 9.69 -0.36
CA THR A 304 -6.16 10.10 1.03
C THR A 304 -6.92 11.42 1.08
N MET A 305 -7.96 11.47 1.90
CA MET A 305 -8.72 12.68 2.21
C MET A 305 -8.29 13.22 3.59
N PHE A 306 -7.82 14.45 3.61
CA PHE A 306 -7.37 15.13 4.81
C PHE A 306 -8.48 16.00 5.39
N MET A 307 -8.69 15.91 6.69
CA MET A 307 -9.78 16.54 7.44
C MET A 307 -9.18 17.34 8.60
N TYR A 308 -8.89 18.60 8.35
CA TYR A 308 -8.34 19.53 9.34
C TYR A 308 -9.11 20.85 9.34
N LEU A 309 -9.69 21.19 10.48
CA LEU A 309 -10.56 22.37 10.61
C LEU A 309 -9.79 23.69 10.49
N ASP A 310 -8.58 23.75 11.06
CA ASP A 310 -7.77 24.98 11.10
C ASP A 310 -7.05 25.30 9.77
N GLU A 311 -7.29 24.49 8.69
CA GLU A 311 -6.87 24.87 7.32
C GLU A 311 -7.69 26.03 6.74
N VAL A 312 -8.82 26.37 7.34
CA VAL A 312 -9.65 27.51 6.96
C VAL A 312 -9.84 28.46 8.14
N GLU A 313 -10.03 29.74 7.83
CA GLU A 313 -10.25 30.75 8.84
C GLU A 313 -11.47 30.43 9.72
N GLU A 314 -11.40 30.82 10.97
CA GLU A 314 -12.51 30.68 11.91
C GLU A 314 -13.75 31.41 11.39
N GLY A 315 -14.93 30.83 11.59
CA GLY A 315 -16.18 31.37 11.16
C GLY A 315 -16.99 30.41 10.29
N ARG A 316 -17.79 30.93 9.39
CA ARG A 316 -18.75 30.15 8.59
C ARG A 316 -18.08 29.10 7.71
N THR A 317 -16.92 29.41 7.11
CA THR A 317 -16.21 28.47 6.25
C THR A 317 -15.72 27.25 7.05
N ARG A 318 -15.27 27.45 8.31
CA ARG A 318 -14.89 26.35 9.21
C ARG A 318 -16.11 25.52 9.63
N ASP A 319 -17.25 26.14 9.90
CA ASP A 319 -18.50 25.42 10.17
C ASP A 319 -18.98 24.62 8.94
N ASP A 320 -18.82 25.17 7.74
CA ASP A 320 -19.10 24.46 6.49
C ASP A 320 -18.14 23.27 6.26
N LEU A 321 -16.85 23.43 6.57
CA LEU A 321 -15.88 22.33 6.55
C LEU A 321 -16.24 21.25 7.58
N ALA A 322 -16.66 21.65 8.78
CA ALA A 322 -17.11 20.72 9.81
C ALA A 322 -18.32 19.89 9.33
N MET A 323 -19.27 20.51 8.63
CA MET A 323 -20.42 19.82 8.03
C MET A 323 -19.98 18.82 6.93
N ILE A 324 -18.98 19.16 6.12
CA ILE A 324 -18.40 18.24 5.12
C ILE A 324 -17.75 17.03 5.82
N ILE A 325 -16.93 17.28 6.85
CA ILE A 325 -16.25 16.24 7.62
C ILE A 325 -17.25 15.31 8.31
N GLU A 326 -18.30 15.88 8.92
CA GLU A 326 -19.39 15.11 9.53
C GLU A 326 -20.02 14.14 8.52
N GLU A 327 -20.39 14.63 7.34
CA GLU A 327 -21.02 13.81 6.29
C GLU A 327 -20.07 12.73 5.77
N VAL A 328 -18.79 13.02 5.58
CA VAL A 328 -17.77 12.02 5.18
C VAL A 328 -17.73 10.86 6.20
N MET A 329 -17.71 11.17 7.49
CA MET A 329 -17.67 10.16 8.54
C MET A 329 -18.96 9.35 8.62
N ILE A 330 -20.14 9.98 8.49
CA ILE A 330 -21.44 9.32 8.48
C ILE A 330 -21.50 8.30 7.34
N GLN A 331 -21.12 8.69 6.13
CA GLN A 331 -21.16 7.80 4.98
C GLN A 331 -20.08 6.70 5.08
N ARG A 332 -18.90 7.01 5.64
CA ARG A 332 -17.90 5.99 5.90
C ARG A 332 -18.37 4.96 6.93
N MET A 333 -19.06 5.38 8.00
CA MET A 333 -19.66 4.47 8.98
C MET A 333 -20.68 3.54 8.34
N GLN A 334 -21.49 4.02 7.39
CA GLN A 334 -22.39 3.19 6.61
C GLN A 334 -21.61 2.15 5.79
N GLY A 335 -20.49 2.54 5.18
CA GLY A 335 -19.72 1.73 4.26
C GLY A 335 -20.27 1.75 2.85
N VAL A 336 -19.90 0.74 2.06
CA VAL A 336 -20.40 0.53 0.69
C VAL A 336 -20.94 -0.88 0.54
N LYS A 337 -21.94 -1.07 -0.33
CA LYS A 337 -22.44 -2.40 -0.64
C LYS A 337 -21.55 -3.08 -1.67
N ASN A 338 -21.15 -4.32 -1.36
CA ASN A 338 -20.54 -5.19 -2.36
C ASN A 338 -21.61 -5.69 -3.37
N GLU A 339 -21.20 -6.50 -4.34
CA GLU A 339 -22.07 -7.07 -5.37
C GLU A 339 -23.23 -7.91 -4.82
N LYS A 340 -23.08 -8.44 -3.59
CA LYS A 340 -24.11 -9.24 -2.88
C LYS A 340 -25.00 -8.40 -1.96
N GLY A 341 -24.81 -7.08 -1.98
CA GLY A 341 -25.62 -6.15 -1.18
C GLY A 341 -25.21 -6.04 0.30
N VAL A 342 -24.06 -6.60 0.69
CA VAL A 342 -23.52 -6.51 2.05
C VAL A 342 -22.73 -5.21 2.22
N TRP A 343 -22.94 -4.54 3.34
CA TRP A 343 -22.20 -3.32 3.70
C TRP A 343 -20.80 -3.65 4.20
N ILE A 344 -19.79 -3.31 3.41
CA ILE A 344 -18.37 -3.57 3.70
C ILE A 344 -17.58 -2.27 3.91
N THR A 345 -16.38 -2.40 4.48
CA THR A 345 -15.42 -1.30 4.61
C THR A 345 -14.63 -1.15 3.32
N PRO A 346 -14.73 -0.02 2.60
CA PRO A 346 -13.92 0.20 1.40
C PRO A 346 -12.46 0.49 1.80
N ALA A 347 -11.52 0.02 0.98
CA ALA A 347 -10.09 0.27 1.18
C ALA A 347 -9.74 1.76 1.01
N PHE A 348 -10.39 2.44 0.06
CA PHE A 348 -10.18 3.86 -0.26
C PHE A 348 -11.50 4.63 -0.33
N PRO A 349 -11.43 5.99 -0.26
CA PRO A 349 -10.30 6.81 0.16
C PRO A 349 -9.89 6.56 1.61
N LYS A 350 -8.59 6.65 1.89
CA LYS A 350 -8.08 6.72 3.26
C LYS A 350 -8.53 8.04 3.89
N LEU A 351 -8.89 8.03 5.16
CA LEU A 351 -9.31 9.21 5.90
C LEU A 351 -8.30 9.54 6.98
N ILE A 352 -7.89 10.80 7.06
CA ILE A 352 -7.04 11.32 8.14
C ILE A 352 -7.77 12.46 8.82
N TYR A 353 -7.99 12.33 10.12
CA TYR A 353 -8.62 13.35 10.97
C TYR A 353 -7.59 13.97 11.92
N VAL A 354 -7.47 15.30 11.88
CA VAL A 354 -6.54 16.01 12.72
C VAL A 354 -7.21 16.34 14.06
N LEU A 355 -6.54 15.93 15.13
CA LEU A 355 -6.91 16.27 16.50
C LEU A 355 -6.26 17.59 16.87
N ASP A 356 -7.06 18.58 17.25
CA ASP A 356 -6.61 19.92 17.65
C ASP A 356 -7.43 20.45 18.85
N GLU A 357 -7.08 21.60 19.37
CA GLU A 357 -7.70 22.21 20.55
C GLU A 357 -9.22 22.40 20.39
N ASP A 358 -9.68 22.70 19.18
CA ASP A 358 -11.08 22.96 18.87
C ASP A 358 -11.97 21.70 18.78
N ASN A 359 -11.37 20.48 18.88
CA ASN A 359 -12.12 19.24 18.74
C ASN A 359 -11.76 18.12 19.72
N ILE A 360 -10.72 18.28 20.59
CA ILE A 360 -10.17 17.15 21.37
C ILE A 360 -10.76 17.02 22.78
N THR A 361 -11.45 18.00 23.28
CA THR A 361 -12.09 18.00 24.62
C THR A 361 -13.60 18.13 24.51
N GLU A 362 -14.33 17.61 25.50
CA GLU A 362 -15.81 17.67 25.54
C GLU A 362 -16.37 19.10 25.45
N ASP A 363 -15.61 20.08 25.93
CA ASP A 363 -15.98 21.51 25.90
C ASP A 363 -15.65 22.18 24.55
N SER A 364 -14.92 21.51 23.66
CA SER A 364 -14.53 22.09 22.37
C SER A 364 -15.70 22.14 21.38
N LYS A 365 -15.72 23.19 20.56
CA LYS A 365 -16.80 23.48 19.62
C LYS A 365 -17.17 22.33 18.71
N TYR A 366 -16.16 21.58 18.26
CA TYR A 366 -16.30 20.48 17.29
C TYR A 366 -16.08 19.09 17.91
N TRP A 367 -16.23 18.93 19.23
CA TRP A 367 -16.11 17.65 19.92
C TRP A 367 -16.97 16.54 19.31
N HIS A 368 -18.19 16.88 18.85
CA HIS A 368 -19.08 15.93 18.21
C HIS A 368 -18.47 15.22 16.99
N LEU A 369 -17.54 15.88 16.26
CA LEU A 369 -16.81 15.25 15.16
C LEU A 369 -15.82 14.21 15.67
N THR A 370 -15.16 14.45 16.79
CA THR A 370 -14.23 13.51 17.43
C THR A 370 -14.98 12.28 17.97
N GLU A 371 -16.16 12.46 18.57
CA GLU A 371 -17.00 11.32 18.94
C GLU A 371 -17.44 10.51 17.72
N LEU A 372 -17.81 11.18 16.63
CA LEU A 372 -18.20 10.53 15.37
C LEU A 372 -17.01 9.79 14.76
N ALA A 373 -15.81 10.39 14.77
CA ALA A 373 -14.57 9.75 14.32
C ALA A 373 -14.26 8.48 15.14
N ALA A 374 -14.41 8.52 16.46
CA ALA A 374 -14.22 7.37 17.33
C ALA A 374 -15.18 6.21 16.98
N LYS A 375 -16.47 6.53 16.76
CA LYS A 375 -17.48 5.55 16.32
C LYS A 375 -17.15 4.96 14.94
N CYS A 376 -16.68 5.81 14.01
CA CYS A 376 -16.28 5.40 12.68
C CYS A 376 -15.06 4.47 12.74
N THR A 377 -14.02 4.82 13.50
CA THR A 377 -12.84 3.98 13.70
C THR A 377 -13.20 2.62 14.30
N ALA A 378 -14.03 2.61 15.33
CA ALA A 378 -14.46 1.36 15.97
C ALA A 378 -15.16 0.40 15.01
N LYS A 379 -15.89 0.93 14.02
CA LYS A 379 -16.67 0.14 13.05
C LYS A 379 -15.94 -0.12 11.73
N ARG A 380 -15.12 0.84 11.25
CA ARG A 380 -14.57 0.85 9.89
C ARG A 380 -13.05 1.02 9.81
N MET A 381 -12.33 0.96 10.92
CA MET A 381 -10.87 1.12 10.99
C MET A 381 -10.32 2.49 10.54
N VAL A 382 -11.15 3.44 10.24
CA VAL A 382 -10.80 4.82 9.83
C VAL A 382 -11.72 5.82 10.51
N PRO A 383 -11.27 7.08 10.69
CA PRO A 383 -10.04 7.71 10.21
C PRO A 383 -8.79 7.32 11.01
N ASP A 384 -7.61 7.65 10.44
CA ASP A 384 -6.37 7.75 11.18
C ASP A 384 -6.28 9.13 11.84
N TYR A 385 -5.36 9.27 12.79
CA TYR A 385 -5.27 10.48 13.62
C TYR A 385 -3.90 11.15 13.51
N ILE A 386 -3.89 12.45 13.24
CA ILE A 386 -2.71 13.31 13.37
C ILE A 386 -2.95 14.27 14.55
N SER A 387 -1.96 14.40 15.42
CA SER A 387 -1.93 15.42 16.47
C SER A 387 -1.41 16.73 15.88
N ALA A 388 -2.25 17.77 15.82
CA ALA A 388 -1.80 19.08 15.44
C ALA A 388 -0.73 19.62 16.41
N LYS A 389 -0.89 19.39 17.71
CA LYS A 389 0.06 19.78 18.76
C LYS A 389 1.46 19.24 18.50
N ILE A 390 1.59 17.91 18.37
CA ILE A 390 2.89 17.27 18.17
C ILE A 390 3.44 17.56 16.76
N MET A 391 2.57 17.68 15.76
CA MET A 391 3.01 18.00 14.42
C MET A 391 3.58 19.43 14.35
N LYS A 392 2.95 20.41 14.97
CA LYS A 392 3.49 21.78 15.09
C LYS A 392 4.88 21.78 15.75
N GLU A 393 5.10 20.97 16.79
CA GLU A 393 6.43 20.81 17.42
C GLU A 393 7.48 20.21 16.46
N MET A 394 7.10 19.23 15.63
CA MET A 394 8.00 18.49 14.74
C MET A 394 8.21 19.18 13.38
N LYS A 395 7.29 20.06 12.96
CA LYS A 395 7.22 20.62 11.61
C LYS A 395 7.22 22.15 11.60
N ASN A 396 8.00 22.76 12.50
CA ASN A 396 8.20 24.22 12.56
C ASN A 396 6.89 25.05 12.65
N GLY A 397 5.91 24.54 13.40
CA GLY A 397 4.61 25.19 13.56
C GLY A 397 3.55 24.81 12.51
N GLU A 398 3.90 23.99 11.53
CA GLU A 398 3.01 23.65 10.42
C GLU A 398 2.21 22.37 10.67
N VAL A 399 0.98 22.33 10.12
CA VAL A 399 0.14 21.13 10.05
C VAL A 399 -0.35 20.96 8.61
N TYR A 400 -0.03 19.87 8.00
CA TYR A 400 -0.33 19.57 6.59
C TYR A 400 -0.48 18.06 6.36
N PRO A 401 -1.13 17.61 5.26
CA PRO A 401 -1.34 16.19 5.01
C PRO A 401 -0.04 15.47 4.63
N CYS A 402 -0.02 14.18 4.90
CA CYS A 402 0.94 13.30 4.24
C CYS A 402 0.52 13.04 2.78
N MET A 403 1.48 12.71 1.95
CA MET A 403 1.27 12.19 0.60
C MET A 403 0.94 10.69 0.69
N GLY A 404 -0.14 10.26 0.08
CA GLY A 404 -0.54 8.86 0.10
C GLY A 404 -0.74 8.31 1.53
N CYS A 405 0.06 7.28 1.92
CA CYS A 405 -0.13 6.61 3.22
C CYS A 405 0.42 7.41 4.40
N ARG A 406 1.69 7.85 4.31
CA ARG A 406 2.42 8.43 5.45
C ARG A 406 3.66 9.23 5.06
N SER A 407 3.91 9.49 3.79
CA SER A 407 5.06 10.30 3.35
C SER A 407 4.79 11.78 3.59
N PHE A 408 5.67 12.44 4.33
CA PHE A 408 5.57 13.87 4.60
C PHE A 408 6.65 14.64 3.83
N LEU A 409 6.24 15.77 3.28
CA LEU A 409 7.17 16.75 2.73
C LEU A 409 8.03 17.35 3.84
N THR A 410 9.20 17.82 3.49
CA THR A 410 9.98 18.72 4.37
C THR A 410 9.39 20.11 4.37
N VAL A 411 9.45 20.81 5.52
CA VAL A 411 9.16 22.25 5.60
C VAL A 411 10.36 22.99 5.04
N GLU A 412 10.14 23.78 3.99
CA GLU A 412 11.23 24.47 3.28
C GLU A 412 10.91 25.96 3.12
N ASP A 413 11.77 26.82 3.65
CA ASP A 413 11.59 28.27 3.56
C ASP A 413 11.61 28.80 2.13
N SER A 414 12.27 28.07 1.22
CA SER A 414 12.30 28.37 -0.21
C SER A 414 10.97 28.08 -0.93
N GLN A 415 10.05 27.37 -0.29
CA GLN A 415 8.77 26.96 -0.87
C GLN A 415 7.62 27.65 -0.15
N ARG A 416 7.17 28.75 -0.74
CA ARG A 416 6.09 29.57 -0.18
C ARG A 416 4.98 29.84 -1.18
N ASN A 417 3.78 29.98 -0.66
CA ASN A 417 2.61 30.46 -1.38
C ASN A 417 2.70 32.00 -1.59
N PRO A 418 1.88 32.58 -2.48
CA PRO A 418 1.86 34.03 -2.69
C PRO A 418 1.54 34.86 -1.43
N ASP A 419 0.82 34.31 -0.47
CA ASP A 419 0.49 34.90 0.82
C ASP A 419 1.63 34.83 1.86
N GLY A 420 2.74 34.17 1.51
CA GLY A 420 3.91 34.00 2.38
C GLY A 420 3.88 32.77 3.28
N SER A 421 2.78 32.01 3.32
CA SER A 421 2.71 30.70 4.02
C SER A 421 3.59 29.65 3.35
N HIS A 422 4.00 28.61 4.09
CA HIS A 422 4.72 27.48 3.49
C HIS A 422 3.84 26.73 2.49
N LYS A 423 4.44 26.37 1.37
CA LYS A 423 3.75 25.63 0.31
C LYS A 423 3.89 24.13 0.53
N PHE A 424 2.76 23.42 0.61
CA PHE A 424 2.69 21.96 0.65
C PHE A 424 1.95 21.40 -0.56
N TYR A 425 0.75 21.90 -0.85
CA TYR A 425 -0.02 21.46 -2.02
C TYR A 425 0.66 21.83 -3.34
N GLY A 426 0.64 20.89 -4.26
CA GLY A 426 1.38 20.99 -5.50
C GLY A 426 2.83 20.50 -5.40
N ARG A 427 3.24 19.89 -4.28
CA ARG A 427 4.56 19.27 -4.09
C ARG A 427 4.45 17.75 -4.08
N PHE A 428 5.57 17.05 -4.29
CA PHE A 428 5.58 15.60 -4.54
C PHE A 428 6.84 14.90 -4.01
N ASN A 429 6.81 13.56 -3.99
CA ASN A 429 7.94 12.69 -3.69
C ASN A 429 8.45 12.02 -4.97
N GLN A 430 9.75 12.03 -5.22
CA GLN A 430 10.37 11.47 -6.41
C GLN A 430 10.46 9.94 -6.39
N GLY A 431 10.51 9.34 -5.20
CA GLY A 431 10.61 7.89 -5.02
C GLY A 431 11.31 7.47 -3.74
N VAL A 432 11.42 6.16 -3.55
CA VAL A 432 11.90 5.54 -2.32
C VAL A 432 12.93 4.45 -2.59
N VAL A 433 13.94 4.35 -1.73
CA VAL A 433 14.84 3.18 -1.61
C VAL A 433 14.93 2.81 -0.14
N THR A 434 14.78 1.53 0.20
CA THR A 434 14.79 1.05 1.59
C THR A 434 16.04 0.23 1.90
N ILE A 435 16.74 0.57 2.98
CA ILE A 435 17.85 -0.22 3.51
C ILE A 435 17.32 -1.35 4.41
N ASN A 436 17.94 -2.53 4.29
CA ASN A 436 17.71 -3.67 5.17
C ASN A 436 18.70 -3.67 6.33
N LEU A 437 18.29 -3.17 7.50
CA LEU A 437 19.15 -3.10 8.68
C LEU A 437 19.51 -4.48 9.24
N VAL A 438 18.66 -5.48 9.00
CA VAL A 438 18.93 -6.87 9.41
C VAL A 438 20.09 -7.46 8.60
N ASP A 439 20.17 -7.13 7.30
CA ASP A 439 21.31 -7.50 6.47
C ASP A 439 22.63 -6.92 6.98
N VAL A 440 22.62 -5.65 7.37
CA VAL A 440 23.79 -4.99 7.98
C VAL A 440 24.25 -5.73 9.23
N ALA A 441 23.30 -6.04 10.13
CA ALA A 441 23.58 -6.74 11.37
C ALA A 441 24.06 -8.20 11.17
N CYS A 442 23.47 -8.92 10.23
CA CYS A 442 23.91 -10.28 9.91
C CYS A 442 25.27 -10.31 9.23
N SER A 443 25.54 -9.37 8.31
CA SER A 443 26.83 -9.26 7.60
C SER A 443 27.98 -8.84 8.52
N SER A 444 27.71 -8.13 9.63
CA SER A 444 28.70 -7.75 10.62
C SER A 444 29.12 -8.89 11.55
N GLU A 445 28.36 -10.02 11.55
CA GLU A 445 28.60 -11.20 12.42
C GLU A 445 28.57 -10.87 13.93
N GLY A 446 27.97 -9.73 14.31
CA GLY A 446 27.89 -9.25 15.69
C GLY A 446 29.05 -8.34 16.11
N ASP A 447 29.96 -8.03 15.21
CA ASP A 447 31.03 -7.06 15.44
C ASP A 447 30.53 -5.63 15.24
N MET A 448 30.68 -4.77 16.25
CA MET A 448 30.15 -3.42 16.26
C MET A 448 30.90 -2.48 15.30
N GLU A 449 32.23 -2.58 15.19
CA GLU A 449 33.02 -1.74 14.28
C GLU A 449 32.69 -2.10 12.82
N LYS A 450 32.61 -3.40 12.55
CA LYS A 450 32.21 -3.94 11.25
C LYS A 450 30.78 -3.52 10.88
N PHE A 451 29.86 -3.48 11.87
CA PHE A 451 28.50 -3.02 11.67
C PHE A 451 28.44 -1.58 11.14
N TRP A 452 29.11 -0.64 11.79
CA TRP A 452 29.10 0.76 11.37
C TRP A 452 29.73 0.97 9.99
N LYS A 453 30.81 0.24 9.68
CA LYS A 453 31.43 0.28 8.37
C LYS A 453 30.49 -0.23 7.28
N ILE A 454 29.84 -1.37 7.50
CA ILE A 454 28.89 -1.95 6.54
C ILE A 454 27.67 -1.03 6.40
N LEU A 455 27.19 -0.43 7.48
CA LEU A 455 26.10 0.54 7.42
C LEU A 455 26.44 1.72 6.50
N ASP A 456 27.63 2.29 6.62
CA ASP A 456 28.09 3.37 5.72
C ASP A 456 28.15 2.92 4.26
N GLU A 457 28.68 1.72 3.99
CA GLU A 457 28.72 1.15 2.64
C GLU A 457 27.32 0.95 2.05
N ARG A 458 26.36 0.48 2.85
CA ARG A 458 24.95 0.29 2.42
C ARG A 458 24.22 1.61 2.22
N LEU A 459 24.51 2.62 3.04
CA LEU A 459 23.94 3.97 2.88
C LEU A 459 24.43 4.63 1.59
N GLU A 460 25.73 4.48 1.25
CA GLU A 460 26.25 4.97 -0.03
C GLU A 460 25.56 4.28 -1.22
N LEU A 461 25.29 2.99 -1.11
CA LEU A 461 24.56 2.25 -2.13
C LEU A 461 23.09 2.73 -2.26
N CYS A 462 22.42 3.03 -1.13
CA CYS A 462 21.11 3.65 -1.13
C CYS A 462 21.13 5.04 -1.78
N HIS A 463 22.14 5.84 -1.48
CA HIS A 463 22.33 7.16 -2.08
C HIS A 463 22.42 7.08 -3.61
N ARG A 464 23.25 6.19 -4.14
CA ARG A 464 23.33 5.95 -5.59
C ARG A 464 22.01 5.54 -6.19
N ALA A 465 21.29 4.64 -5.53
CA ALA A 465 19.98 4.18 -6.00
C ALA A 465 18.95 5.33 -5.99
N LEU A 466 18.96 6.19 -4.98
CA LEU A 466 18.13 7.40 -4.90
C LEU A 466 18.53 8.41 -5.99
N ARG A 467 19.81 8.58 -6.26
CA ARG A 467 20.31 9.40 -7.38
C ARG A 467 19.77 8.93 -8.73
N CYS A 468 19.74 7.62 -8.97
CA CYS A 468 19.16 7.07 -10.21
C CYS A 468 17.68 7.49 -10.39
N ARG A 469 16.90 7.53 -9.29
CA ARG A 469 15.50 8.01 -9.36
C ARG A 469 15.41 9.48 -9.71
N HIS A 470 16.22 10.32 -9.06
CA HIS A 470 16.28 11.75 -9.35
C HIS A 470 16.71 12.01 -10.80
N GLU A 471 17.77 11.38 -11.24
CA GLU A 471 18.31 11.53 -12.59
C GLU A 471 17.35 11.05 -13.68
N ARG A 472 16.53 10.03 -13.37
CA ARG A 472 15.49 9.55 -14.30
C ARG A 472 14.45 10.61 -14.59
N LEU A 473 14.10 11.47 -13.63
CA LEU A 473 13.14 12.54 -13.79
C LEU A 473 13.70 13.79 -14.49
N LEU A 474 15.01 14.01 -14.46
CA LEU A 474 15.64 15.15 -15.15
C LEU A 474 15.33 15.14 -16.64
N GLY A 475 15.10 16.32 -17.20
CA GLY A 475 14.74 16.53 -18.59
C GLY A 475 13.35 16.02 -18.98
N THR A 476 12.50 15.70 -18.00
CA THR A 476 11.09 15.37 -18.26
C THR A 476 10.36 16.62 -18.71
N VAL A 477 9.74 16.59 -19.88
CA VAL A 477 8.94 17.70 -20.40
C VAL A 477 7.53 17.68 -19.79
N SER A 478 6.95 18.83 -19.55
CA SER A 478 5.63 18.98 -18.93
C SER A 478 4.49 18.30 -19.73
N ASP A 479 4.74 18.02 -21.00
CA ASP A 479 3.77 17.40 -21.93
C ASP A 479 3.49 15.91 -21.63
N VAL A 480 4.35 15.23 -20.86
CA VAL A 480 4.16 13.79 -20.55
C VAL A 480 2.98 13.57 -19.59
N ALA A 481 2.67 14.56 -18.75
CA ALA A 481 1.55 14.51 -17.81
C ALA A 481 0.96 15.92 -17.60
N PRO A 482 0.19 16.45 -18.57
CA PRO A 482 -0.31 17.83 -18.52
C PRO A 482 -1.12 18.14 -17.26
N ILE A 483 -1.93 17.19 -16.78
CA ILE A 483 -2.71 17.37 -15.54
C ILE A 483 -1.83 17.70 -14.34
N LEU A 484 -0.65 17.10 -14.23
CA LEU A 484 0.31 17.31 -13.15
C LEU A 484 1.07 18.62 -13.33
N TRP A 485 1.66 18.82 -14.51
CA TRP A 485 2.70 19.81 -14.70
C TRP A 485 2.22 21.13 -15.32
N GLN A 486 1.13 21.10 -16.11
CA GLN A 486 0.61 22.27 -16.82
C GLN A 486 -0.72 22.79 -16.25
N ASN A 487 -1.56 21.89 -15.70
CA ASN A 487 -2.97 22.19 -15.42
C ASN A 487 -3.28 22.32 -13.92
N GLY A 488 -2.27 22.43 -13.06
CA GLY A 488 -2.41 22.91 -11.70
C GLY A 488 -2.37 21.86 -10.60
N ALA A 489 -2.39 20.54 -10.91
CA ALA A 489 -2.32 19.54 -9.83
C ALA A 489 -1.02 19.66 -9.01
N LEU A 490 0.13 19.83 -9.68
CA LEU A 490 1.42 20.07 -9.05
C LEU A 490 2.04 21.41 -9.48
N ALA A 491 1.90 21.79 -10.74
CA ALA A 491 2.46 23.04 -11.26
C ALA A 491 1.63 23.61 -12.42
N ARG A 492 1.99 24.81 -12.87
CA ARG A 492 1.48 25.44 -14.09
C ARG A 492 2.64 25.83 -15.01
N LEU A 493 3.39 24.81 -15.45
CA LEU A 493 4.46 24.98 -16.43
C LEU A 493 3.90 25.22 -17.81
N LYS A 494 4.68 25.86 -18.65
CA LYS A 494 4.35 25.99 -20.07
C LYS A 494 4.56 24.67 -20.80
N LYS A 495 3.85 24.49 -21.90
CA LYS A 495 4.05 23.35 -22.80
C LYS A 495 5.51 23.29 -23.26
N GLY A 496 6.13 22.11 -23.23
CA GLY A 496 7.53 21.89 -23.57
C GLY A 496 8.57 22.33 -22.51
N GLU A 497 8.15 22.95 -21.42
CA GLU A 497 9.03 23.28 -20.28
C GLU A 497 9.38 22.02 -19.51
N THR A 498 10.64 21.88 -19.03
CA THR A 498 11.05 20.74 -18.21
C THR A 498 10.68 20.93 -16.74
N ILE A 499 10.48 19.81 -16.02
CA ILE A 499 10.16 19.83 -14.58
C ILE A 499 11.40 20.01 -13.70
N ASP A 500 12.58 20.17 -14.26
CA ASP A 500 13.86 20.12 -13.54
C ASP A 500 13.88 21.06 -12.32
N LYS A 501 13.35 22.27 -12.45
CA LYS A 501 13.27 23.23 -11.33
C LYS A 501 12.42 22.73 -10.15
N LEU A 502 11.55 21.74 -10.36
CA LEU A 502 10.70 21.14 -9.32
C LEU A 502 11.39 19.97 -8.62
N LEU A 503 12.58 19.57 -9.04
CA LEU A 503 13.35 18.46 -8.47
C LEU A 503 14.34 18.92 -7.39
N PHE A 504 14.58 20.23 -7.27
CA PHE A 504 15.56 20.85 -6.38
C PHE A 504 14.92 21.85 -5.40
N ASN A 505 15.75 22.43 -4.54
CA ASN A 505 15.34 23.48 -3.59
C ASN A 505 14.16 23.10 -2.69
N GLY A 506 14.02 21.82 -2.36
CA GLY A 506 12.95 21.35 -1.49
C GLY A 506 11.56 21.34 -2.10
N TYR A 507 11.39 21.63 -3.41
CA TYR A 507 10.05 21.54 -4.02
C TYR A 507 9.50 20.11 -3.97
N SER A 508 10.35 19.13 -4.23
CA SER A 508 10.04 17.71 -4.07
C SER A 508 11.01 17.05 -3.07
N THR A 509 10.61 15.90 -2.54
CA THR A 509 11.42 15.09 -1.63
C THR A 509 11.82 13.78 -2.29
N ILE A 510 12.85 13.13 -1.74
CA ILE A 510 13.22 11.75 -2.08
C ILE A 510 13.52 11.00 -0.78
N SER A 511 13.12 9.74 -0.67
CA SER A 511 13.01 9.09 0.62
C SER A 511 13.96 7.90 0.80
N LEU A 512 14.72 7.94 1.90
CA LEU A 512 15.48 6.79 2.42
C LEU A 512 14.61 6.03 3.41
N GLY A 513 14.09 4.87 2.98
CA GLY A 513 13.38 3.94 3.83
C GLY A 513 14.31 3.03 4.63
N TYR A 514 13.80 2.39 5.68
CA TYR A 514 14.53 1.42 6.48
C TYR A 514 13.61 0.34 7.04
N ALA A 515 14.16 -0.86 7.29
CA ALA A 515 13.43 -2.03 7.77
C ALA A 515 14.22 -2.82 8.79
N GLY A 516 13.53 -3.46 9.73
CA GLY A 516 14.11 -4.47 10.61
C GLY A 516 14.92 -3.91 11.77
N LEU A 517 14.52 -2.78 12.35
CA LEU A 517 15.20 -2.21 13.51
C LEU A 517 15.19 -3.14 14.74
N TYR A 518 14.09 -3.88 14.93
CA TYR A 518 13.97 -4.89 15.98
C TYR A 518 14.98 -6.03 15.77
N GLU A 519 14.94 -6.69 14.62
CA GLU A 519 15.82 -7.84 14.33
C GLU A 519 17.29 -7.44 14.31
N MET A 520 17.61 -6.22 13.86
CA MET A 520 18.95 -5.65 13.93
C MET A 520 19.47 -5.62 15.40
N CYS A 521 18.66 -5.08 16.32
CA CYS A 521 19.01 -5.01 17.74
C CYS A 521 19.14 -6.40 18.35
N VAL A 522 18.23 -7.33 18.04
CA VAL A 522 18.31 -8.71 18.50
C VAL A 522 19.59 -9.39 18.01
N ARG A 523 19.97 -9.18 16.72
CA ARG A 523 21.18 -9.79 16.15
C ARG A 523 22.46 -9.24 16.77
N MET A 524 22.50 -7.92 17.04
CA MET A 524 23.71 -7.25 17.55
C MET A 524 23.86 -7.35 19.08
N LEU A 525 22.76 -7.28 19.82
CA LEU A 525 22.77 -7.12 21.28
C LEU A 525 21.99 -8.24 22.03
N GLY A 526 21.32 -9.14 21.32
CA GLY A 526 20.48 -10.17 21.90
C GLY A 526 19.19 -9.65 22.53
N LYS A 527 18.79 -8.41 22.24
CA LYS A 527 17.66 -7.73 22.88
C LYS A 527 16.84 -6.92 21.89
N SER A 528 15.52 -6.82 22.13
CA SER A 528 14.64 -5.91 21.41
C SER A 528 15.08 -4.44 21.57
N HIS A 529 14.81 -3.61 20.58
CA HIS A 529 15.04 -2.16 20.68
C HIS A 529 14.14 -1.47 21.74
N THR A 530 13.13 -2.16 22.23
CA THR A 530 12.32 -1.71 23.39
C THR A 530 13.06 -1.86 24.73
N ASP A 531 14.08 -2.74 24.80
CA ASP A 531 14.92 -2.89 26.00
C ASP A 531 15.76 -1.62 26.21
N PRO A 532 15.79 -1.04 27.43
CA PRO A 532 16.58 0.15 27.74
C PRO A 532 18.06 0.05 27.36
N ALA A 533 18.64 -1.15 27.35
CA ALA A 533 20.05 -1.34 26.97
C ALA A 533 20.28 -1.33 25.44
N ALA A 534 19.30 -1.72 24.64
CA ALA A 534 19.41 -1.74 23.19
C ALA A 534 18.89 -0.46 22.53
N ARG A 535 17.96 0.25 23.18
CA ARG A 535 17.35 1.49 22.65
C ARG A 535 18.37 2.55 22.22
N PRO A 536 19.45 2.88 22.98
CA PRO A 536 20.46 3.86 22.57
C PRO A 536 21.12 3.50 21.22
N PHE A 537 21.40 2.22 20.99
CA PHE A 537 21.96 1.76 19.72
C PHE A 537 20.97 1.96 18.56
N ALA A 538 19.71 1.60 18.74
CA ALA A 538 18.67 1.85 17.75
C ALA A 538 18.53 3.35 17.40
N MET A 539 18.56 4.22 18.43
CA MET A 539 18.50 5.68 18.23
C MET A 539 19.72 6.21 17.49
N GLN A 540 20.94 5.69 17.79
CA GLN A 540 22.18 6.06 17.08
C GLN A 540 22.11 5.67 15.59
N VAL A 541 21.57 4.49 15.27
CA VAL A 541 21.37 4.08 13.87
C VAL A 541 20.43 5.04 13.17
N MET A 542 19.30 5.37 13.79
CA MET A 542 18.33 6.31 13.21
C MET A 542 18.93 7.72 13.01
N GLN A 543 19.71 8.19 13.98
CA GLN A 543 20.42 9.46 13.85
C GLN A 543 21.41 9.43 12.68
N LYS A 544 22.16 8.34 12.52
CA LYS A 544 23.11 8.17 11.39
C LYS A 544 22.40 8.24 10.03
N LEU A 545 21.18 7.65 9.91
CA LEU A 545 20.38 7.76 8.68
C LEU A 545 20.03 9.24 8.39
N ASN A 546 19.60 9.98 9.41
CA ASN A 546 19.28 11.40 9.27
C ASN A 546 20.50 12.25 8.92
N ASP A 547 21.63 12.03 9.59
CA ASP A 547 22.88 12.76 9.33
C ASP A 547 23.32 12.59 7.87
N LYS A 548 23.20 11.38 7.32
CA LYS A 548 23.50 11.11 5.91
C LYS A 548 22.52 11.80 4.95
N CYS A 549 21.23 11.78 5.23
CA CYS A 549 20.26 12.52 4.42
C CYS A 549 20.56 14.03 4.40
N GLU A 550 20.94 14.61 5.55
CA GLU A 550 21.32 16.03 5.64
C GLU A 550 22.64 16.34 4.92
N GLU A 551 23.61 15.41 4.99
CA GLU A 551 24.87 15.51 4.24
C GLU A 551 24.60 15.58 2.74
N TRP A 552 23.82 14.64 2.21
CA TRP A 552 23.45 14.58 0.79
C TRP A 552 22.63 15.80 0.36
N LYS A 553 21.65 16.22 1.18
CA LYS A 553 20.83 17.41 0.91
C LYS A 553 21.69 18.66 0.74
N LYS A 554 22.67 18.87 1.63
CA LYS A 554 23.58 20.02 1.56
C LYS A 554 24.51 19.98 0.34
N ALA A 555 24.97 18.78 -0.02
CA ALA A 555 25.87 18.61 -1.16
C ALA A 555 25.19 18.79 -2.52
N GLU A 556 23.92 18.39 -2.64
CA GLU A 556 23.24 18.21 -3.92
C GLU A 556 22.01 19.10 -4.11
N ASN A 557 21.55 19.77 -3.05
CA ASN A 557 20.32 20.58 -3.06
C ASN A 557 19.06 19.76 -3.41
N ILE A 558 19.05 18.47 -3.04
CA ILE A 558 17.93 17.55 -3.18
C ILE A 558 17.42 17.22 -1.79
N SER A 559 16.11 17.29 -1.55
CA SER A 559 15.53 17.04 -0.21
C SER A 559 15.42 15.56 0.10
N TYR A 560 16.53 14.96 0.55
CA TYR A 560 16.55 13.61 1.12
C TYR A 560 15.91 13.59 2.49
N SER A 561 15.15 12.53 2.81
CA SER A 561 14.48 12.42 4.10
C SER A 561 14.31 10.97 4.54
N VAL A 562 14.54 10.69 5.82
CA VAL A 562 14.33 9.35 6.41
C VAL A 562 12.85 9.05 6.51
N TYR A 563 12.45 7.88 6.04
CA TYR A 563 11.06 7.49 5.86
C TYR A 563 10.75 6.11 6.44
N GLY A 564 9.81 6.04 7.37
CA GLY A 564 9.22 4.78 7.83
C GLY A 564 8.32 4.18 6.76
N THR A 565 8.91 3.65 5.70
CA THR A 565 8.28 3.19 4.47
C THR A 565 7.17 2.16 4.74
N PRO A 566 5.98 2.26 4.10
CA PRO A 566 5.08 1.12 4.00
C PRO A 566 5.77 0.01 3.20
N MET A 567 5.76 -1.20 3.75
CA MET A 567 6.45 -2.34 3.16
C MET A 567 5.46 -3.48 2.97
N GLU A 568 4.79 -3.50 1.84
CA GLU A 568 3.74 -4.46 1.51
C GLU A 568 4.32 -5.87 1.40
N SER A 569 4.96 -6.19 0.28
CA SER A 569 5.66 -7.46 0.06
C SER A 569 7.14 -7.42 0.46
N THR A 570 7.72 -6.23 0.67
CA THR A 570 9.16 -6.04 0.92
C THR A 570 9.64 -6.74 2.19
N THR A 571 8.84 -6.76 3.27
CA THR A 571 9.19 -7.47 4.51
C THR A 571 9.32 -8.97 4.29
N TYR A 572 8.45 -9.55 3.47
CA TYR A 572 8.51 -10.94 3.06
C TYR A 572 9.71 -11.23 2.16
N LYS A 573 9.95 -10.38 1.14
CA LYS A 573 11.14 -10.47 0.27
C LYS A 573 12.43 -10.44 1.08
N PHE A 574 12.57 -9.46 1.98
CA PHE A 574 13.76 -9.33 2.83
C PHE A 574 13.95 -10.57 3.71
N ALA A 575 12.89 -11.09 4.34
CA ALA A 575 12.98 -12.31 5.13
C ALA A 575 13.50 -13.50 4.32
N LYS A 576 12.98 -13.70 3.09
CA LYS A 576 13.42 -14.77 2.20
C LYS A 576 14.89 -14.61 1.75
N CYS A 577 15.31 -13.40 1.42
CA CYS A 577 16.70 -13.11 1.07
C CYS A 577 17.65 -13.35 2.26
N LEU A 578 17.26 -12.93 3.46
CA LEU A 578 18.04 -13.16 4.69
C LEU A 578 18.17 -14.66 5.00
N GLN A 579 17.08 -15.42 4.92
CA GLN A 579 17.08 -16.87 5.11
C GLN A 579 18.01 -17.58 4.11
N LYS A 580 17.96 -17.17 2.84
CA LYS A 580 18.84 -17.71 1.79
C LYS A 580 20.33 -17.42 2.03
N ARG A 581 20.65 -16.22 2.53
CA ARG A 581 22.04 -15.79 2.70
C ARG A 581 22.67 -16.20 4.04
N PHE A 582 21.89 -16.20 5.11
CA PHE A 582 22.40 -16.37 6.48
C PHE A 582 21.80 -17.59 7.19
N GLY A 583 20.87 -18.31 6.55
CA GLY A 583 20.14 -19.40 7.20
C GLY A 583 19.11 -18.90 8.21
N ILE A 584 18.62 -19.83 9.03
CA ILE A 584 17.64 -19.54 10.09
C ILE A 584 18.37 -19.16 11.38
N ILE A 585 18.19 -17.90 11.80
CA ILE A 585 18.72 -17.35 13.05
C ILE A 585 17.50 -17.03 13.93
N LYS A 586 17.38 -17.70 15.07
CA LYS A 586 16.24 -17.57 15.98
C LYS A 586 16.06 -16.11 16.43
N GLY A 587 14.84 -15.60 16.29
CA GLY A 587 14.46 -14.22 16.63
C GLY A 587 14.95 -13.16 15.64
N VAL A 588 15.60 -13.55 14.53
CA VAL A 588 16.14 -12.64 13.52
C VAL A 588 15.64 -13.00 12.12
N THR A 589 15.84 -14.25 11.66
CA THR A 589 15.47 -14.69 10.31
C THR A 589 14.52 -15.89 10.30
N ASP A 590 13.99 -16.28 11.45
CA ASP A 590 13.14 -17.46 11.64
C ASP A 590 11.66 -17.24 11.28
N LYS A 591 11.29 -16.00 10.92
CA LYS A 591 9.95 -15.65 10.44
C LYS A 591 9.94 -15.41 8.93
N ASN A 592 8.75 -15.48 8.32
CA ASN A 592 8.57 -15.14 6.91
C ASN A 592 8.39 -13.63 6.67
N TYR A 593 8.66 -12.82 7.66
CA TYR A 593 8.64 -11.35 7.61
C TYR A 593 9.74 -10.79 8.51
N ILE A 594 10.10 -9.54 8.32
CA ILE A 594 10.86 -8.72 9.25
C ILE A 594 10.01 -7.54 9.71
N THR A 595 10.37 -6.94 10.83
CA THR A 595 9.63 -5.80 11.38
C THR A 595 9.70 -4.60 10.44
N ASN A 596 8.54 -4.00 10.17
CA ASN A 596 8.45 -2.78 9.39
C ASN A 596 9.06 -1.61 10.18
N SER A 597 10.05 -0.94 9.57
CA SER A 597 10.72 0.26 10.12
C SER A 597 11.06 0.14 11.62
N TYR A 598 10.54 1.02 12.46
CA TYR A 598 10.83 1.13 13.90
C TYR A 598 9.81 0.45 14.81
N HIS A 599 8.76 -0.13 14.27
CA HIS A 599 7.67 -0.64 15.10
C HIS A 599 8.14 -1.63 16.17
N VAL A 600 7.49 -1.59 17.31
CA VAL A 600 7.58 -2.69 18.30
C VAL A 600 7.17 -3.97 17.58
N HIS A 601 7.94 -5.06 17.79
CA HIS A 601 7.66 -6.34 17.14
C HIS A 601 6.24 -6.81 17.44
N VAL A 602 5.52 -7.27 16.45
CA VAL A 602 4.08 -7.57 16.51
C VAL A 602 3.69 -8.58 17.59
N SER A 603 4.61 -9.46 18.00
CA SER A 603 4.38 -10.45 19.06
C SER A 603 4.81 -9.95 20.46
N GLU A 604 5.38 -8.76 20.57
CA GLU A 604 5.83 -8.21 21.86
C GLU A 604 4.64 -7.69 22.67
N LYS A 605 4.47 -8.21 23.88
CA LYS A 605 3.38 -7.81 24.79
C LYS A 605 3.68 -6.44 25.41
N ILE A 606 3.02 -5.44 24.92
CA ILE A 606 3.12 -4.05 25.38
C ILE A 606 1.72 -3.42 25.35
N ASP A 607 1.39 -2.57 26.32
CA ASP A 607 0.14 -1.82 26.26
C ASP A 607 0.21 -0.65 25.26
N ALA A 608 -0.96 -0.22 24.77
CA ALA A 608 -1.10 0.81 23.74
C ALA A 608 -0.36 2.10 24.09
N PHE A 609 -0.47 2.56 25.32
CA PHE A 609 0.09 3.85 25.74
C PHE A 609 1.62 3.78 25.80
N LYS A 610 2.19 2.69 26.34
CA LYS A 610 3.64 2.48 26.35
C LYS A 610 4.19 2.34 24.93
N LYS A 611 3.48 1.59 24.06
CA LYS A 611 3.87 1.44 22.66
C LYS A 611 3.93 2.78 21.95
N LEU A 612 2.86 3.56 22.02
CA LEU A 612 2.80 4.89 21.37
C LEU A 612 3.87 5.83 21.92
N LYS A 613 4.08 5.85 23.22
CA LYS A 613 5.14 6.66 23.86
C LYS A 613 6.54 6.25 23.38
N PHE A 614 6.79 4.95 23.28
CA PHE A 614 8.07 4.43 22.80
C PHE A 614 8.31 4.80 21.32
N GLU A 615 7.31 4.58 20.48
CA GLU A 615 7.40 4.81 19.03
C GLU A 615 7.44 6.30 18.66
N ALA A 616 6.94 7.20 19.50
CA ALA A 616 6.95 8.66 19.27
C ALA A 616 8.36 9.21 19.02
N ASP A 617 9.37 8.71 19.74
CA ASP A 617 10.75 9.17 19.56
C ASP A 617 11.33 8.73 18.20
N PHE A 618 10.93 7.58 17.70
CA PHE A 618 11.34 7.09 16.38
C PHE A 618 10.60 7.81 15.25
N GLN A 619 9.35 8.25 15.47
CA GLN A 619 8.66 9.12 14.52
C GLN A 619 9.40 10.44 14.33
N LYS A 620 9.95 11.03 15.41
CA LYS A 620 10.78 12.26 15.33
C LYS A 620 12.02 12.05 14.46
N LEU A 621 12.59 10.85 14.45
CA LEU A 621 13.74 10.48 13.63
C LEU A 621 13.35 9.95 12.24
N SER A 622 12.09 10.06 11.87
CA SER A 622 11.57 9.70 10.54
C SER A 622 10.83 10.89 9.91
N PRO A 623 11.53 12.01 9.65
CA PRO A 623 10.92 13.27 9.21
C PRO A 623 10.23 13.17 7.84
N GLY A 624 10.64 12.24 6.98
CA GLY A 624 10.00 11.93 5.71
C GLY A 624 8.68 11.18 5.83
N GLY A 625 8.30 10.82 7.06
CA GLY A 625 7.01 10.24 7.38
C GLY A 625 7.11 8.91 8.11
N ALA A 626 6.15 8.70 8.99
CA ALA A 626 5.97 7.49 9.77
C ALA A 626 4.54 7.44 10.31
N ILE A 627 4.06 6.25 10.62
CA ILE A 627 2.78 6.03 11.29
C ILE A 627 2.96 4.95 12.35
N SER A 628 2.36 5.12 13.49
CA SER A 628 2.26 4.09 14.51
C SER A 628 0.87 3.48 14.54
N TYR A 629 0.76 2.23 14.97
CA TYR A 629 -0.53 1.56 15.10
C TYR A 629 -0.66 0.83 16.43
N ILE A 630 -1.90 0.64 16.85
CA ILE A 630 -2.23 -0.25 17.96
C ILE A 630 -3.26 -1.28 17.51
N GLU A 631 -3.02 -2.55 17.86
CA GLU A 631 -3.99 -3.61 17.66
C GLU A 631 -5.00 -3.57 18.80
N VAL A 632 -6.28 -3.46 18.45
CA VAL A 632 -7.37 -3.38 19.41
C VAL A 632 -8.43 -4.44 19.13
N PRO A 633 -9.17 -4.91 20.15
CA PRO A 633 -10.31 -5.79 19.94
C PRO A 633 -11.47 -5.04 19.26
N ASN A 634 -12.63 -5.67 19.17
CA ASN A 634 -13.84 -4.97 18.71
C ASN A 634 -14.21 -3.87 19.73
N MET A 635 -14.09 -2.61 19.29
CA MET A 635 -14.29 -1.42 20.13
C MET A 635 -15.68 -0.79 19.98
N GLN A 636 -16.60 -1.37 19.19
CA GLN A 636 -17.90 -0.76 18.91
C GLN A 636 -18.75 -0.50 20.17
N ASN A 637 -18.55 -1.30 21.21
CA ASN A 637 -19.22 -1.16 22.51
C ASN A 637 -18.42 -0.42 23.57
N ASN A 638 -17.23 0.11 23.22
CA ASN A 638 -16.36 0.82 24.15
C ASN A 638 -15.73 2.07 23.52
N ILE A 639 -16.59 2.98 23.05
CA ILE A 639 -16.17 4.26 22.45
C ILE A 639 -15.35 5.11 23.41
N PRO A 640 -15.64 5.18 24.74
CA PRO A 640 -14.79 5.91 25.68
C PRO A 640 -13.32 5.50 25.67
N ALA A 641 -13.01 4.21 25.51
CA ALA A 641 -11.63 3.76 25.39
C ALA A 641 -10.96 4.26 24.11
N VAL A 642 -11.68 4.30 22.98
CA VAL A 642 -11.19 4.89 21.73
C VAL A 642 -10.88 6.37 21.91
N LEU A 643 -11.79 7.13 22.53
CA LEU A 643 -11.60 8.55 22.83
C LEU A 643 -10.38 8.79 23.73
N SER A 644 -10.17 7.94 24.74
CA SER A 644 -9.00 8.02 25.62
C SER A 644 -7.68 7.79 24.85
N VAL A 645 -7.67 6.87 23.89
CA VAL A 645 -6.52 6.65 23.00
C VAL A 645 -6.31 7.88 22.09
N MET A 646 -7.37 8.45 21.53
CA MET A 646 -7.27 9.66 20.69
C MET A 646 -6.69 10.85 21.48
N GLN A 647 -7.13 11.07 22.73
CA GLN A 647 -6.55 12.09 23.61
C GLN A 647 -5.08 11.82 23.93
N TYR A 648 -4.71 10.54 24.08
CA TYR A 648 -3.30 10.18 24.27
C TYR A 648 -2.47 10.45 23.02
N ILE A 649 -2.98 10.11 21.81
CA ILE A 649 -2.34 10.43 20.53
C ILE A 649 -2.10 11.94 20.43
N TYR A 650 -3.13 12.76 20.68
CA TYR A 650 -3.02 14.23 20.64
C TYR A 650 -1.87 14.76 21.48
N ASN A 651 -1.62 14.17 22.67
CA ASN A 651 -0.62 14.66 23.61
C ASN A 651 0.78 14.07 23.43
N ASN A 652 0.95 12.96 22.69
CA ASN A 652 2.20 12.18 22.80
C ASN A 652 2.82 11.77 21.45
N ILE A 653 2.05 11.64 20.36
CA ILE A 653 2.57 11.12 19.10
C ILE A 653 1.93 11.82 17.90
N MET A 654 2.72 12.08 16.86
CA MET A 654 2.27 12.86 15.72
C MET A 654 1.19 12.14 14.90
N TYR A 655 1.39 10.85 14.58
CA TYR A 655 0.52 10.14 13.66
C TYR A 655 0.32 8.68 14.10
N ALA A 656 -0.94 8.30 14.32
CA ALA A 656 -1.29 6.94 14.73
C ALA A 656 -2.62 6.46 14.15
N GLU A 657 -2.77 5.13 14.06
CA GLU A 657 -3.98 4.42 13.65
C GLU A 657 -4.39 3.34 14.65
N LEU A 658 -5.68 3.02 14.67
CA LEU A 658 -6.24 1.91 15.45
C LEU A 658 -6.64 0.77 14.51
N ASN A 659 -6.05 -0.40 14.72
CA ASN A 659 -6.34 -1.60 13.95
C ASN A 659 -7.50 -2.37 14.61
N THR A 660 -8.73 -2.02 14.27
CA THR A 660 -9.93 -2.79 14.60
C THR A 660 -10.16 -3.91 13.59
N LYS A 661 -11.21 -4.70 13.77
CA LYS A 661 -11.56 -5.80 12.85
C LYS A 661 -12.89 -5.49 12.17
N SER A 662 -12.99 -5.77 10.88
CA SER A 662 -14.20 -5.54 10.09
C SER A 662 -14.30 -6.60 8.99
N ASP A 663 -14.45 -7.89 9.40
CA ASP A 663 -14.55 -9.01 8.48
C ASP A 663 -15.98 -9.52 8.37
N TYR A 664 -16.27 -10.23 7.28
CA TYR A 664 -17.56 -10.81 7.02
C TYR A 664 -17.44 -12.16 6.28
N CYS A 665 -18.24 -13.15 6.69
CA CYS A 665 -18.38 -14.42 5.99
C CYS A 665 -19.70 -14.50 5.25
N GLU A 666 -19.68 -14.64 3.93
CA GLU A 666 -20.87 -14.72 3.11
C GLU A 666 -21.66 -16.02 3.27
N CYS A 667 -21.00 -17.11 3.70
CA CYS A 667 -21.67 -18.40 3.87
C CYS A 667 -22.64 -18.44 5.05
N CYS A 668 -22.32 -17.75 6.14
CA CYS A 668 -23.13 -17.83 7.37
C CYS A 668 -23.55 -16.48 7.93
N GLY A 669 -23.17 -15.36 7.27
CA GLY A 669 -23.49 -14.00 7.74
C GLY A 669 -22.68 -13.56 8.96
N TYR A 670 -21.60 -14.26 9.31
CA TYR A 670 -20.76 -13.87 10.45
C TYR A 670 -20.11 -12.50 10.22
N ASP A 671 -20.32 -11.58 11.12
CA ASP A 671 -19.70 -10.25 11.16
C ASP A 671 -18.79 -10.20 12.39
N GLY A 672 -17.47 -10.21 12.17
CA GLY A 672 -16.47 -10.29 13.25
C GLY A 672 -15.10 -10.66 12.71
N GLU A 673 -14.20 -11.15 13.57
CA GLU A 673 -12.84 -11.50 13.17
C GLU A 673 -12.76 -12.88 12.53
N ILE A 674 -12.40 -12.95 11.25
CA ILE A 674 -12.01 -14.19 10.55
C ILE A 674 -10.61 -14.60 11.03
N GLN A 675 -10.42 -15.88 11.32
CA GLN A 675 -9.21 -16.42 11.92
C GLN A 675 -8.21 -16.93 10.89
N ILE A 676 -6.93 -16.94 11.26
CA ILE A 676 -5.86 -17.54 10.47
C ILE A 676 -5.52 -18.90 11.09
N LYS A 677 -5.57 -19.96 10.27
CA LYS A 677 -5.20 -21.33 10.65
C LYS A 677 -4.11 -21.88 9.73
N GLU A 678 -3.52 -22.98 10.12
CA GLU A 678 -2.62 -23.77 9.27
C GLU A 678 -3.39 -24.93 8.66
N ASP A 679 -3.24 -25.11 7.37
CA ASP A 679 -3.75 -26.31 6.67
C ASP A 679 -2.81 -27.53 6.89
N GLU A 680 -3.17 -28.66 6.33
CA GLU A 680 -2.40 -29.89 6.45
C GLU A 680 -0.97 -29.80 5.86
N THR A 681 -0.72 -28.80 5.01
CA THR A 681 0.61 -28.56 4.38
C THR A 681 1.45 -27.53 5.15
N GLY A 682 0.92 -26.95 6.24
CA GLY A 682 1.55 -25.88 6.99
C GLY A 682 1.38 -24.49 6.35
N LYS A 683 0.51 -24.35 5.34
CA LYS A 683 0.17 -23.09 4.70
C LYS A 683 -0.86 -22.33 5.56
N LEU A 684 -0.66 -21.03 5.74
CA LEU A 684 -1.62 -20.17 6.44
C LEU A 684 -2.82 -19.86 5.54
N ILE A 685 -4.02 -20.10 6.06
CA ILE A 685 -5.30 -19.90 5.40
C ILE A 685 -6.27 -19.12 6.29
N TRP A 686 -7.23 -18.44 5.70
CA TRP A 686 -8.31 -17.78 6.42
C TRP A 686 -9.49 -18.71 6.60
N GLU A 687 -10.06 -18.75 7.81
CA GLU A 687 -11.20 -19.61 8.16
C GLU A 687 -12.24 -18.86 8.99
N CYS A 688 -13.48 -18.97 8.62
CA CYS A 688 -14.60 -18.43 9.41
C CYS A 688 -14.76 -19.22 10.72
N PRO A 689 -14.68 -18.58 11.90
CA PRO A 689 -14.80 -19.29 13.18
C PRO A 689 -16.22 -19.84 13.44
N ASN A 690 -17.25 -19.34 12.72
CA ASN A 690 -18.64 -19.77 12.92
C ASN A 690 -19.03 -20.97 12.06
N CYS A 691 -18.60 -21.04 10.80
CA CYS A 691 -19.02 -22.11 9.88
C CYS A 691 -17.87 -22.91 9.26
N GLY A 692 -16.61 -22.59 9.56
CA GLY A 692 -15.43 -23.28 9.03
C GLY A 692 -15.17 -23.01 7.55
N ASN A 693 -15.83 -22.01 6.94
CA ASN A 693 -15.59 -21.66 5.54
C ASN A 693 -14.16 -21.18 5.32
N GLN A 694 -13.47 -21.73 4.32
CA GLN A 694 -12.10 -21.39 3.91
C GLN A 694 -12.02 -20.83 2.48
N ASP A 695 -13.16 -20.75 1.80
CA ASP A 695 -13.26 -20.20 0.45
C ASP A 695 -13.01 -18.68 0.48
N GLN A 696 -11.86 -18.25 -0.05
CA GLN A 696 -11.44 -16.85 -0.03
C GLN A 696 -12.41 -15.92 -0.78
N ASP A 697 -13.11 -16.43 -1.78
CA ASP A 697 -14.08 -15.65 -2.55
C ASP A 697 -15.38 -15.39 -1.76
N LYS A 698 -15.56 -16.07 -0.63
CA LYS A 698 -16.70 -15.93 0.29
C LYS A 698 -16.31 -15.34 1.65
N LEU A 699 -15.05 -14.96 1.81
CA LEU A 699 -14.52 -14.32 3.01
C LEU A 699 -14.10 -12.90 2.68
N PHE A 700 -14.79 -11.91 3.22
CA PHE A 700 -14.31 -10.55 3.19
C PHE A 700 -13.45 -10.27 4.42
N VAL A 701 -12.14 -10.20 4.23
CA VAL A 701 -11.18 -9.97 5.31
C VAL A 701 -10.52 -8.61 5.12
N ALA A 702 -10.81 -7.67 6.00
CA ALA A 702 -10.21 -6.35 5.99
C ALA A 702 -9.20 -6.21 7.12
N ARG A 703 -7.94 -5.93 6.78
CA ARG A 703 -6.85 -5.72 7.76
C ARG A 703 -6.04 -4.48 7.41
N ARG A 704 -5.62 -3.78 8.43
CA ARG A 704 -4.64 -2.71 8.28
C ARG A 704 -3.26 -3.31 8.01
N THR A 705 -2.63 -2.81 6.97
CA THR A 705 -1.28 -3.21 6.57
C THR A 705 -0.45 -1.95 6.31
N CYS A 706 0.28 -1.52 7.31
CA CYS A 706 1.22 -0.40 7.14
C CYS A 706 0.59 0.89 6.59
N GLY A 707 -0.57 1.28 7.12
CA GLY A 707 -1.19 2.58 6.82
C GLY A 707 -2.32 2.56 5.78
N TYR A 708 -2.67 1.40 5.22
CA TYR A 708 -3.85 1.24 4.37
C TYR A 708 -4.60 -0.06 4.69
N ILE A 709 -5.78 -0.23 4.14
CA ILE A 709 -6.60 -1.43 4.33
C ILE A 709 -6.37 -2.38 3.17
N GLY A 710 -5.81 -3.57 3.46
CA GLY A 710 -5.77 -4.70 2.55
C GLY A 710 -7.01 -5.56 2.68
N THR A 711 -7.56 -6.03 1.57
CA THR A 711 -8.77 -6.84 1.53
C THR A 711 -8.62 -8.14 0.76
N GLN A 712 -7.55 -8.29 -0.03
CA GLN A 712 -7.33 -9.45 -0.92
C GLN A 712 -5.82 -9.73 -1.11
N PHE A 713 -5.49 -10.90 -1.66
CA PHE A 713 -4.14 -11.28 -2.12
C PHE A 713 -3.06 -11.24 -1.03
N TRP A 714 -3.33 -11.92 0.09
CA TRP A 714 -2.44 -12.01 1.24
C TRP A 714 -1.25 -12.94 0.98
N ASN A 715 -0.01 -12.43 1.01
CA ASN A 715 1.17 -13.31 1.02
C ASN A 715 1.38 -14.00 2.37
N GLN A 716 2.12 -15.11 2.38
CA GLN A 716 2.34 -15.92 3.58
C GLN A 716 3.09 -15.15 4.69
N GLY A 717 4.01 -14.26 4.33
CA GLY A 717 4.71 -13.43 5.31
C GLY A 717 3.78 -12.43 6.01
N ARG A 718 2.91 -11.76 5.25
CA ARG A 718 1.92 -10.84 5.80
C ARG A 718 0.86 -11.59 6.63
N THR A 719 0.42 -12.74 6.16
CA THR A 719 -0.54 -13.58 6.89
C THR A 719 0.06 -14.06 8.23
N GLN A 720 1.34 -14.45 8.24
CA GLN A 720 2.04 -14.80 9.47
C GLN A 720 2.19 -13.60 10.41
N GLU A 721 2.57 -12.44 9.90
CA GLU A 721 2.68 -11.22 10.70
C GLU A 721 1.35 -10.87 11.38
N ILE A 722 0.22 -10.94 10.63
CA ILE A 722 -1.12 -10.67 11.18
C ILE A 722 -1.49 -11.73 12.24
N LYS A 723 -1.17 -13.00 12.01
CA LYS A 723 -1.38 -14.09 12.97
C LYS A 723 -0.60 -13.87 14.27
N ASP A 724 0.62 -13.35 14.17
CA ASP A 724 1.53 -13.14 15.30
C ASP A 724 1.20 -11.87 16.11
N ARG A 725 0.30 -10.99 15.63
CA ARG A 725 -0.05 -9.73 16.30
C ARG A 725 -0.71 -9.98 17.65
N VAL A 726 -0.27 -9.25 18.67
CA VAL A 726 -0.89 -9.22 19.99
C VAL A 726 -1.75 -7.96 20.15
N LEU A 727 -2.81 -8.08 20.96
CA LEU A 727 -3.65 -6.93 21.31
C LEU A 727 -2.90 -6.01 22.28
N HIS A 728 -3.12 -4.71 22.15
CA HIS A 728 -2.51 -3.67 22.97
C HIS A 728 -3.50 -3.04 23.97
N LEU A 729 -4.81 -3.28 23.83
CA LEU A 729 -5.88 -2.88 24.75
C LEU A 729 -6.65 -4.09 25.26
#